data_75cd404c4523a8e84fcddc9bf6913d6d
#
_entry.id   75cd404c4523a8e84fcddc9bf6913d6d
#
_cell.length_a   1.000
_cell.length_b   1.000
_cell.length_c   1.000
_cell.angle_alpha   90.00
_cell.angle_beta   90.00
_cell.angle_gamma   90.00
#
_symmetry.space_group_name_H-M   'P 1'
#
loop_
_entity.id
_entity.type
_entity.pdbx_description
1 polymer ?
#
loop_
_entity_poly.entity_id
_entity_poly.type
_entity_poly.pdbx_seq_one_letter_code
_entity_poly.pdbx_strand_id
1 'polypeptide(L)'
;MIAFQRSIVLTIRAALAAVVMLLPAVSAAQQELVIDRDNIVVSRSVRIKPGDYRVEDKDGNGVLQIKTDNVILDFQGATLAAMEIEGADLSKVEGVGVTIDGARNVTIRDANVHGYFFNIQAADAPGLKLERCNVSYSRAQRIAADGQPIPIWLHLRSVEAWRSYGAGISIENSDRSVVRECRGGGAQNGLLLVNSSNCMVTQCDFSFNSGFGIGLWGASRNVVAWNMIDFVNRPWGGGWGGDSAALVIVNDSHENYLVGNSMTHSGDGLFLTDRANGGIDGRNQTTDIQGNCNNNIIAYNDGSWSTANAFEGTFSIGNVYFRNFADDSNYGFWLGFSNDSLLLENQILRNNHDGIAIEQGSGTRIEGNTLAGDRGAAIALWSRGDWIDKLHPSRDIDIRDNVIRDCGQAFRLNNSTDVSVGGNTIDNAPQPEFDYIERPPARALAAFKASEQHKRLQEIVATMPTGFVMLRDRHGPKGVDWLQVDDFSPRDYRGQLVAWRHRDAATLELFPLVSGELKFSTPDWIAVTRDPESGLYLAAAKPAAGPGEWKAYSIEIGHSDSSQVQRLTGRFLTAEWDVRWYRWDRPTKLAYDDDAGWKRLFDSEPIHQQATREVSRKLWSGGFPEGVPHSHFAIVARTKIKLPGGRYRFSTLSDDGIRVFLDGKEVISRWTHHGPTPDRTEIEVAAGVHEFVIHYCQEGGASALTFGWQKLDE
;
A
#
# COMPACT_ATOMS: atom_id res chain seq x y z
N MET A 1 13.77 38.48 -8.47
CA MET A 1 13.40 37.38 -9.40
C MET A 1 11.92 37.05 -9.35
N ILE A 2 11.06 37.90 -8.84
CA ILE A 2 9.58 37.70 -8.68
C ILE A 2 8.76 38.59 -9.65
N ALA A 3 9.39 39.47 -10.37
CA ALA A 3 8.69 40.45 -11.24
C ALA A 3 8.57 40.03 -12.73
N PHE A 4 9.25 38.95 -13.15
CA PHE A 4 9.27 38.55 -14.56
C PHE A 4 8.24 37.43 -14.91
N GLN A 5 7.59 36.82 -13.92
CA GLN A 5 6.59 35.76 -14.13
C GLN A 5 5.15 36.27 -14.35
N ARG A 6 4.87 37.55 -14.16
CA ARG A 6 3.48 38.07 -14.30
C ARG A 6 3.07 38.46 -15.71
N SER A 7 3.99 38.61 -16.66
CA SER A 7 3.65 39.04 -18.03
C SER A 7 3.35 37.93 -19.03
N ILE A 8 3.77 36.68 -18.78
CA ILE A 8 3.51 35.53 -19.70
C ILE A 8 2.18 34.87 -19.39
N VAL A 9 1.69 34.98 -18.17
CA VAL A 9 0.42 34.33 -17.75
C VAL A 9 -0.83 35.01 -18.32
N LEU A 10 -0.75 36.28 -18.74
CA LEU A 10 -1.93 36.98 -19.27
C LEU A 10 -2.24 36.66 -20.75
N THR A 11 -1.28 36.23 -21.55
CA THR A 11 -1.48 36.00 -22.98
C THR A 11 -1.99 34.60 -23.29
N ILE A 12 -1.76 33.61 -22.41
CA ILE A 12 -2.24 32.23 -22.59
C ILE A 12 -3.68 32.05 -22.05
N ARG A 13 -4.10 32.90 -21.09
CA ARG A 13 -5.49 32.87 -20.59
C ARG A 13 -6.55 33.31 -21.62
N ALA A 14 -6.17 34.05 -22.64
CA ALA A 14 -7.08 34.50 -23.67
C ALA A 14 -7.36 33.43 -24.75
N ALA A 15 -6.49 32.45 -24.96
CA ALA A 15 -6.67 31.40 -25.93
C ALA A 15 -7.45 30.17 -25.39
N LEU A 16 -7.40 29.91 -24.08
CA LEU A 16 -8.21 28.84 -23.45
C LEU A 16 -9.62 29.29 -23.07
N ALA A 17 -9.88 30.57 -22.92
CA ALA A 17 -11.22 31.08 -22.61
C ALA A 17 -12.18 31.06 -23.86
N ALA A 18 -11.66 30.91 -25.07
CA ALA A 18 -12.46 30.92 -26.29
C ALA A 18 -13.04 29.54 -26.69
N VAL A 19 -12.67 28.44 -26.03
CA VAL A 19 -13.21 27.10 -26.29
C VAL A 19 -14.36 26.71 -25.32
N VAL A 20 -14.64 27.51 -24.32
CA VAL A 20 -15.66 27.19 -23.28
C VAL A 20 -17.06 27.72 -23.64
N MET A 21 -17.25 28.48 -24.72
CA MET A 21 -18.56 29.02 -25.05
C MET A 21 -19.04 28.58 -26.42
N LEU A 22 -19.47 27.33 -26.54
CA LEU A 22 -20.52 26.89 -27.49
C LEU A 22 -21.10 25.56 -26.97
N LEU A 23 -21.70 25.60 -25.78
CA LEU A 23 -22.71 24.60 -25.43
C LEU A 23 -24.03 25.08 -26.03
N PRO A 24 -24.70 24.32 -26.89
CA PRO A 24 -26.06 24.61 -27.24
C PRO A 24 -26.90 24.48 -25.96
N ALA A 25 -27.54 25.54 -25.56
CA ALA A 25 -28.59 25.50 -24.57
C ALA A 25 -29.78 24.70 -25.15
N VAL A 26 -29.72 23.38 -25.01
CA VAL A 26 -30.90 22.54 -25.18
C VAL A 26 -31.59 22.45 -23.85
N SER A 27 -32.42 23.42 -23.57
CA SER A 27 -33.49 23.33 -22.57
C SER A 27 -34.64 22.49 -23.11
N ALA A 28 -34.40 21.23 -23.40
CA ALA A 28 -35.48 20.24 -23.36
C ALA A 28 -35.48 19.75 -21.89
N ALA A 29 -36.63 19.77 -21.22
CA ALA A 29 -36.77 19.18 -19.89
C ALA A 29 -36.24 17.74 -19.98
N GLN A 30 -35.03 17.50 -19.47
CA GLN A 30 -34.44 16.16 -19.47
C GLN A 30 -35.36 15.29 -18.61
N GLN A 31 -35.81 14.17 -19.18
CA GLN A 31 -36.70 13.26 -18.48
C GLN A 31 -36.03 12.75 -17.22
N GLU A 32 -36.72 12.84 -16.10
CA GLU A 32 -36.27 12.22 -14.86
C GLU A 32 -36.55 10.72 -14.87
N LEU A 33 -35.58 9.94 -14.41
CA LEU A 33 -35.65 8.50 -14.24
C LEU A 33 -35.65 8.14 -12.75
N VAL A 34 -36.57 7.27 -12.37
CA VAL A 34 -36.62 6.64 -11.04
C VAL A 34 -36.02 5.24 -11.17
N ILE A 35 -35.12 4.87 -10.28
CA ILE A 35 -34.50 3.53 -10.26
C ILE A 35 -35.35 2.63 -9.35
N ASP A 36 -36.42 2.05 -9.88
CA ASP A 36 -37.39 1.26 -9.13
C ASP A 36 -37.26 -0.26 -9.31
N ARG A 37 -36.37 -0.69 -10.16
CA ARG A 37 -36.17 -2.13 -10.50
C ARG A 37 -34.80 -2.35 -11.10
N ASP A 38 -34.45 -3.62 -11.20
CA ASP A 38 -33.32 -4.12 -11.94
C ASP A 38 -33.55 -4.06 -13.46
N ASN A 39 -32.45 -4.13 -14.24
CA ASN A 39 -32.48 -4.21 -15.70
C ASN A 39 -33.08 -2.96 -16.41
N ILE A 40 -32.76 -1.77 -15.94
CA ILE A 40 -33.17 -0.53 -16.59
C ILE A 40 -32.19 -0.18 -17.73
N VAL A 41 -32.68 -0.21 -18.97
CA VAL A 41 -31.87 0.20 -20.14
C VAL A 41 -31.99 1.71 -20.38
N VAL A 42 -30.85 2.40 -20.33
CA VAL A 42 -30.71 3.83 -20.54
C VAL A 42 -30.27 4.06 -22.00
N SER A 43 -31.22 4.39 -22.89
CA SER A 43 -30.97 4.58 -24.32
C SER A 43 -30.88 6.05 -24.77
N ARG A 44 -30.99 7.00 -23.88
CA ARG A 44 -30.86 8.44 -24.08
C ARG A 44 -30.38 9.14 -22.83
N SER A 45 -29.93 10.38 -22.99
CA SER A 45 -29.53 11.20 -21.86
C SER A 45 -30.71 11.44 -20.90
N VAL A 46 -30.50 11.15 -19.62
CA VAL A 46 -31.49 11.26 -18.55
C VAL A 46 -30.87 11.81 -17.27
N ARG A 47 -31.71 12.35 -16.41
CA ARG A 47 -31.40 12.68 -15.01
C ARG A 47 -32.06 11.67 -14.10
N ILE A 48 -31.31 11.19 -13.11
CA ILE A 48 -31.90 10.38 -12.05
C ILE A 48 -32.61 11.35 -11.08
N LYS A 49 -33.85 11.03 -10.73
CA LYS A 49 -34.54 11.80 -9.69
C LYS A 49 -33.72 11.68 -8.38
N PRO A 50 -33.43 12.80 -7.70
CA PRO A 50 -32.71 12.73 -6.42
C PRO A 50 -33.40 11.82 -5.42
N GLY A 51 -32.64 10.96 -4.75
CA GLY A 51 -33.13 9.99 -3.78
C GLY A 51 -32.16 8.82 -3.58
N ASP A 52 -32.50 7.97 -2.62
CA ASP A 52 -31.76 6.75 -2.31
C ASP A 52 -32.54 5.56 -2.85
N TYR A 53 -31.91 4.83 -3.78
CA TYR A 53 -32.47 3.66 -4.43
C TYR A 53 -31.73 2.41 -3.97
N ARG A 54 -32.51 1.40 -3.55
CA ARG A 54 -31.97 0.12 -3.13
C ARG A 54 -32.46 -0.96 -4.09
N VAL A 55 -31.58 -1.39 -4.98
CA VAL A 55 -31.89 -2.35 -6.04
C VAL A 55 -30.74 -3.32 -6.19
N GLU A 56 -31.01 -4.62 -6.06
CA GLU A 56 -30.06 -5.68 -6.34
C GLU A 56 -30.00 -5.96 -7.84
N ASP A 57 -28.79 -6.18 -8.37
CA ASP A 57 -28.60 -6.78 -9.71
C ASP A 57 -28.62 -8.31 -9.54
N LYS A 58 -29.63 -8.95 -10.10
CA LYS A 58 -29.92 -10.38 -9.87
C LYS A 58 -29.24 -11.31 -10.88
N ASP A 59 -28.88 -10.81 -12.01
CA ASP A 59 -28.35 -11.59 -13.12
C ASP A 59 -26.93 -11.15 -13.59
N GLY A 60 -26.35 -10.16 -12.90
CA GLY A 60 -24.97 -9.72 -13.12
C GLY A 60 -24.74 -8.86 -14.35
N ASN A 61 -25.81 -8.32 -14.93
CA ASN A 61 -25.76 -7.53 -16.16
C ASN A 61 -25.87 -6.01 -15.93
N GLY A 62 -26.14 -5.60 -14.71
CA GLY A 62 -26.22 -4.22 -14.24
C GLY A 62 -27.63 -3.71 -14.04
N VAL A 63 -27.87 -3.08 -12.87
CA VAL A 63 -29.15 -2.42 -12.57
C VAL A 63 -29.48 -1.36 -13.61
N LEU A 64 -28.50 -0.52 -13.98
CA LEU A 64 -28.59 0.42 -15.08
C LEU A 64 -27.66 -0.01 -16.21
N GLN A 65 -28.21 -0.14 -17.42
CA GLN A 65 -27.46 -0.59 -18.59
C GLN A 65 -27.42 0.47 -19.68
N ILE A 66 -26.21 0.83 -20.14
CA ILE A 66 -26.02 1.79 -21.23
C ILE A 66 -25.35 1.08 -22.41
N LYS A 67 -26.09 1.01 -23.56
CA LYS A 67 -25.62 0.37 -24.80
C LYS A 67 -25.77 1.34 -26.00
N THR A 68 -25.91 2.63 -25.70
CA THR A 68 -26.15 3.67 -26.72
C THR A 68 -25.09 4.76 -26.58
N ASP A 69 -24.54 5.18 -27.71
CA ASP A 69 -23.52 6.22 -27.82
C ASP A 69 -24.03 7.60 -27.35
N ASN A 70 -23.12 8.41 -26.84
CA ASN A 70 -23.33 9.83 -26.49
C ASN A 70 -24.42 10.06 -25.41
N VAL A 71 -24.63 9.08 -24.52
CA VAL A 71 -25.57 9.19 -23.40
C VAL A 71 -24.92 9.93 -22.24
N ILE A 72 -25.66 10.84 -21.63
CA ILE A 72 -25.33 11.46 -20.35
C ILE A 72 -26.30 10.93 -19.30
N LEU A 73 -25.76 10.22 -18.31
CA LEU A 73 -26.48 9.78 -17.11
C LEU A 73 -26.07 10.65 -15.94
N ASP A 74 -26.94 11.58 -15.56
CA ASP A 74 -26.72 12.54 -14.48
C ASP A 74 -27.49 12.10 -13.25
N PHE A 75 -26.76 11.65 -12.21
CA PHE A 75 -27.39 11.18 -10.99
C PHE A 75 -27.88 12.29 -10.08
N GLN A 76 -27.48 13.53 -10.31
CA GLN A 76 -27.86 14.67 -9.46
C GLN A 76 -27.62 14.42 -7.94
N GLY A 77 -26.62 13.62 -7.59
CA GLY A 77 -26.32 13.22 -6.22
C GLY A 77 -27.15 12.04 -5.69
N ALA A 78 -28.00 11.44 -6.52
CA ALA A 78 -28.76 10.25 -6.14
C ALA A 78 -27.85 9.08 -5.78
N THR A 79 -28.30 8.23 -4.85
CA THR A 79 -27.62 7.00 -4.43
C THR A 79 -28.30 5.77 -5.05
N LEU A 80 -27.49 4.88 -5.65
CA LEU A 80 -27.88 3.53 -6.04
C LEU A 80 -27.06 2.54 -5.20
N ALA A 81 -27.72 1.70 -4.41
CA ALA A 81 -27.05 0.71 -3.58
C ALA A 81 -27.73 -0.66 -3.67
N ALA A 82 -26.94 -1.73 -3.67
CA ALA A 82 -27.48 -3.10 -3.62
C ALA A 82 -28.06 -3.43 -2.24
N MET A 83 -27.46 -2.88 -1.18
CA MET A 83 -27.82 -3.18 0.21
C MET A 83 -27.51 -2.00 1.14
N GLU A 84 -27.90 -2.12 2.40
CA GLU A 84 -27.39 -1.25 3.46
C GLU A 84 -25.90 -1.53 3.68
N ILE A 85 -25.08 -0.49 3.60
CA ILE A 85 -23.63 -0.63 3.74
C ILE A 85 -23.19 -0.79 5.19
N GLU A 86 -23.96 -0.20 6.13
CA GLU A 86 -23.63 -0.28 7.55
C GLU A 86 -23.74 -1.70 8.08
N GLY A 87 -22.60 -2.25 8.55
CA GLY A 87 -22.51 -3.62 9.04
C GLY A 87 -22.53 -4.71 7.96
N ALA A 88 -22.55 -4.33 6.67
CA ALA A 88 -22.53 -5.30 5.58
C ALA A 88 -21.21 -6.07 5.48
N ASP A 89 -21.29 -7.35 5.15
CA ASP A 89 -20.15 -8.18 4.77
C ASP A 89 -19.85 -7.95 3.26
N LEU A 90 -18.98 -6.97 2.98
CA LEU A 90 -18.63 -6.63 1.62
C LEU A 90 -17.85 -7.75 0.86
N SER A 91 -17.43 -8.80 1.55
CA SER A 91 -16.80 -9.94 0.88
C SER A 91 -17.80 -10.82 0.09
N LYS A 92 -19.08 -10.60 0.30
CA LYS A 92 -20.18 -11.37 -0.30
C LYS A 92 -21.02 -10.62 -1.31
N VAL A 93 -20.68 -9.35 -1.59
CA VAL A 93 -21.45 -8.57 -2.56
C VAL A 93 -21.27 -9.10 -3.98
N GLU A 94 -22.32 -9.05 -4.75
CA GLU A 94 -22.42 -9.53 -6.13
C GLU A 94 -23.04 -8.46 -7.03
N GLY A 95 -23.15 -8.72 -8.33
CA GLY A 95 -23.82 -7.89 -9.30
C GLY A 95 -23.06 -6.61 -9.69
N VAL A 96 -23.68 -5.80 -10.51
CA VAL A 96 -23.15 -4.56 -11.08
C VAL A 96 -24.15 -3.42 -10.91
N GLY A 97 -23.69 -2.27 -10.41
CA GLY A 97 -24.57 -1.10 -10.27
C GLY A 97 -24.90 -0.47 -11.62
N VAL A 98 -23.88 -0.10 -12.38
CA VAL A 98 -24.02 0.49 -13.72
C VAL A 98 -23.10 -0.22 -14.70
N THR A 99 -23.66 -0.71 -15.80
CA THR A 99 -22.93 -1.32 -16.92
C THR A 99 -22.95 -0.41 -18.14
N ILE A 100 -21.80 -0.19 -18.75
CA ILE A 100 -21.62 0.42 -20.06
C ILE A 100 -20.99 -0.64 -20.97
N ASP A 101 -21.68 -1.00 -22.05
CA ASP A 101 -21.26 -2.08 -22.93
C ASP A 101 -21.36 -1.67 -24.39
N GLY A 102 -20.23 -1.57 -25.09
CA GLY A 102 -20.14 -1.20 -26.50
C GLY A 102 -20.55 0.24 -26.83
N ALA A 103 -20.75 1.10 -25.84
CA ALA A 103 -21.29 2.46 -26.03
C ALA A 103 -20.18 3.52 -25.91
N ARG A 104 -20.05 4.39 -26.92
CA ARG A 104 -19.03 5.44 -27.04
C ARG A 104 -19.47 6.76 -26.40
N ASN A 105 -18.51 7.54 -25.91
CA ASN A 105 -18.69 8.89 -25.39
C ASN A 105 -19.82 9.00 -24.34
N VAL A 106 -19.97 7.99 -23.52
CA VAL A 106 -20.91 8.01 -22.38
C VAL A 106 -20.35 8.91 -21.27
N THR A 107 -21.22 9.66 -20.61
CA THR A 107 -20.87 10.42 -19.42
C THR A 107 -21.75 10.00 -18.25
N ILE A 108 -21.14 9.61 -17.13
CA ILE A 108 -21.81 9.41 -15.86
C ILE A 108 -21.26 10.45 -14.89
N ARG A 109 -22.14 11.15 -14.20
CA ARG A 109 -21.71 12.19 -13.26
C ARG A 109 -22.59 12.29 -12.02
N ASP A 110 -21.98 12.83 -10.97
CA ASP A 110 -22.64 13.15 -9.69
C ASP A 110 -23.38 11.93 -9.08
N ALA A 111 -22.80 10.72 -9.25
CA ALA A 111 -23.38 9.44 -8.85
C ALA A 111 -22.82 8.95 -7.52
N ASN A 112 -23.69 8.35 -6.68
CA ASN A 112 -23.27 7.51 -5.56
C ASN A 112 -23.72 6.08 -5.85
N VAL A 113 -22.77 5.15 -6.09
CA VAL A 113 -23.07 3.75 -6.43
C VAL A 113 -22.28 2.83 -5.48
N HIS A 114 -22.97 1.98 -4.73
CA HIS A 114 -22.39 1.24 -3.61
C HIS A 114 -22.90 -0.19 -3.50
N GLY A 115 -22.09 -1.08 -2.94
CA GLY A 115 -22.50 -2.41 -2.50
C GLY A 115 -22.65 -3.43 -3.62
N TYR A 116 -22.04 -3.21 -4.78
CA TYR A 116 -21.97 -4.18 -5.87
C TYR A 116 -20.56 -4.77 -6.00
N PHE A 117 -20.47 -5.86 -6.71
CA PHE A 117 -19.17 -6.46 -7.07
C PHE A 117 -18.36 -5.49 -7.92
N PHE A 118 -19.01 -4.88 -8.94
CA PHE A 118 -18.54 -3.67 -9.61
C PHE A 118 -19.58 -2.56 -9.43
N ASN A 119 -19.22 -1.45 -8.83
CA ASN A 119 -20.16 -0.34 -8.75
C ASN A 119 -20.41 0.29 -10.12
N ILE A 120 -19.34 0.48 -10.93
CA ILE A 120 -19.43 0.86 -12.34
C ILE A 120 -18.52 -0.06 -13.17
N GLN A 121 -19.08 -0.69 -14.18
CA GLN A 121 -18.34 -1.52 -15.13
C GLN A 121 -18.53 -1.01 -16.55
N ALA A 122 -17.43 -0.77 -17.27
CA ALA A 122 -17.43 -0.35 -18.65
C ALA A 122 -16.56 -1.29 -19.50
N ALA A 123 -17.10 -1.75 -20.61
CA ALA A 123 -16.39 -2.52 -21.61
C ALA A 123 -16.66 -1.96 -23.00
N ASP A 124 -15.63 -1.90 -23.84
CA ASP A 124 -15.71 -1.41 -25.22
C ASP A 124 -16.41 -0.03 -25.34
N ALA A 125 -16.10 0.87 -24.36
CA ALA A 125 -16.74 2.17 -24.20
C ALA A 125 -15.75 3.35 -24.38
N PRO A 126 -15.11 3.51 -25.54
CA PRO A 126 -14.11 4.55 -25.74
C PRO A 126 -14.68 5.95 -25.56
N GLY A 127 -13.91 6.83 -24.91
CA GLY A 127 -14.33 8.19 -24.62
C GLY A 127 -15.31 8.31 -23.43
N LEU A 128 -15.39 7.27 -22.59
CA LEU A 128 -16.15 7.30 -21.34
C LEU A 128 -15.68 8.45 -20.45
N LYS A 129 -16.62 9.11 -19.78
CA LYS A 129 -16.34 10.13 -18.75
C LYS A 129 -17.07 9.79 -17.47
N LEU A 130 -16.31 9.65 -16.40
CA LEU A 130 -16.83 9.50 -15.03
C LEU A 130 -16.40 10.75 -14.25
N GLU A 131 -17.37 11.52 -13.78
CA GLU A 131 -17.11 12.80 -13.13
C GLU A 131 -17.84 12.89 -11.78
N ARG A 132 -17.10 13.19 -10.70
CA ARG A 132 -17.67 13.38 -9.35
C ARG A 132 -18.53 12.21 -8.89
N CYS A 133 -18.10 10.98 -9.18
CA CYS A 133 -18.79 9.77 -8.76
C CYS A 133 -18.17 9.23 -7.45
N ASN A 134 -19.00 8.88 -6.50
CA ASN A 134 -18.61 8.11 -5.33
C ASN A 134 -18.97 6.64 -5.57
N VAL A 135 -17.94 5.83 -5.76
CA VAL A 135 -18.04 4.38 -6.04
C VAL A 135 -17.38 3.56 -4.92
N SER A 136 -17.42 4.07 -3.70
CA SER A 136 -16.90 3.37 -2.53
C SER A 136 -17.71 2.11 -2.20
N TYR A 137 -17.16 1.24 -1.37
CA TYR A 137 -17.85 0.06 -0.83
C TYR A 137 -18.31 -0.94 -1.90
N SER A 138 -17.48 -1.20 -2.89
CA SER A 138 -17.63 -2.39 -3.73
C SER A 138 -17.13 -3.63 -2.99
N ARG A 139 -16.98 -4.76 -3.67
CA ARG A 139 -16.47 -5.98 -3.03
C ARG A 139 -15.14 -5.72 -2.34
N ALA A 140 -15.07 -6.12 -1.08
CA ALA A 140 -13.86 -6.06 -0.27
C ALA A 140 -13.63 -7.40 0.41
N GLN A 141 -12.72 -8.20 -0.12
CA GLN A 141 -12.37 -9.48 0.48
C GLN A 141 -11.26 -9.30 1.51
N ARG A 142 -11.52 -9.70 2.74
CA ARG A 142 -10.48 -9.82 3.77
C ARG A 142 -9.79 -11.15 3.63
N ILE A 143 -8.55 -11.07 3.38
CA ILE A 143 -7.70 -12.19 3.10
C ILE A 143 -7.38 -13.04 4.31
N ALA A 144 -7.18 -12.44 5.45
CA ALA A 144 -6.82 -13.16 6.66
C ALA A 144 -8.00 -13.79 7.39
N ALA A 145 -9.26 -13.42 7.08
CA ALA A 145 -10.42 -13.89 7.81
C ALA A 145 -10.74 -15.37 7.56
N ASP A 146 -10.50 -15.86 6.34
CA ASP A 146 -10.95 -17.18 5.92
C ASP A 146 -9.88 -18.26 6.00
N GLY A 147 -8.65 -17.89 6.41
CA GLY A 147 -7.53 -18.84 6.42
C GLY A 147 -7.12 -19.37 5.04
N GLN A 148 -7.69 -18.82 3.98
CA GLN A 148 -7.25 -19.13 2.62
C GLN A 148 -5.99 -18.33 2.31
N PRO A 149 -4.91 -18.96 1.86
CA PRO A 149 -3.74 -18.25 1.40
C PRO A 149 -4.13 -17.43 0.18
N ILE A 150 -3.99 -16.11 0.27
CA ILE A 150 -4.02 -15.32 -0.94
C ILE A 150 -2.78 -15.64 -1.74
N PRO A 151 -2.96 -15.71 -3.05
CA PRO A 151 -1.81 -15.79 -3.91
C PRO A 151 -0.94 -14.55 -3.67
N ILE A 152 0.20 -14.73 -3.08
CA ILE A 152 1.31 -13.79 -3.15
C ILE A 152 1.48 -13.47 -4.64
N TRP A 153 1.66 -12.21 -5.00
CA TRP A 153 1.82 -11.77 -6.39
C TRP A 153 0.53 -11.83 -7.23
N LEU A 154 -0.63 -11.47 -6.63
CA LEU A 154 -1.90 -11.33 -7.36
C LEU A 154 -1.75 -10.43 -8.61
N HIS A 155 -0.97 -9.38 -8.50
CA HIS A 155 -0.67 -8.42 -9.56
C HIS A 155 0.04 -9.05 -10.78
N LEU A 156 0.64 -10.22 -10.63
CA LEU A 156 1.34 -10.93 -11.71
C LEU A 156 0.53 -12.09 -12.32
N ARG A 157 -0.70 -12.35 -11.88
CA ARG A 157 -1.41 -13.55 -12.32
C ARG A 157 -2.08 -13.39 -13.66
N SER A 158 -3.24 -12.76 -13.68
CA SER A 158 -4.00 -12.51 -14.90
C SER A 158 -5.04 -11.43 -14.66
N VAL A 159 -5.57 -10.87 -15.72
CA VAL A 159 -6.64 -9.89 -15.65
C VAL A 159 -7.91 -10.48 -15.02
N GLU A 160 -8.18 -11.77 -15.26
CA GLU A 160 -9.31 -12.48 -14.65
C GLU A 160 -9.13 -12.57 -13.13
N ALA A 161 -7.90 -12.82 -12.67
CA ALA A 161 -7.58 -12.80 -11.24
C ALA A 161 -7.84 -11.43 -10.62
N TRP A 162 -7.44 -10.34 -11.28
CA TRP A 162 -7.75 -8.98 -10.83
C TRP A 162 -9.25 -8.75 -10.72
N ARG A 163 -9.99 -9.09 -11.79
CA ARG A 163 -11.44 -8.89 -11.88
C ARG A 163 -12.21 -9.74 -10.88
N SER A 164 -11.69 -10.92 -10.51
CA SER A 164 -12.36 -11.82 -9.57
C SER A 164 -12.54 -11.26 -8.14
N TYR A 165 -11.91 -10.14 -7.85
CA TYR A 165 -12.05 -9.43 -6.58
C TYR A 165 -12.95 -8.18 -6.65
N GLY A 166 -13.52 -7.87 -7.80
CA GLY A 166 -14.36 -6.69 -7.99
C GLY A 166 -13.58 -5.37 -7.94
N ALA A 167 -14.29 -4.27 -8.13
CA ALA A 167 -13.73 -2.92 -8.04
C ALA A 167 -14.82 -1.86 -7.87
N GLY A 168 -14.45 -0.66 -7.39
CA GLY A 168 -15.31 0.52 -7.47
C GLY A 168 -15.62 0.86 -8.94
N ILE A 169 -14.58 0.91 -9.78
CA ILE A 169 -14.69 1.14 -11.22
C ILE A 169 -13.84 0.09 -11.95
N SER A 170 -14.40 -0.53 -12.99
CA SER A 170 -13.69 -1.35 -13.96
C SER A 170 -13.90 -0.81 -15.38
N ILE A 171 -12.82 -0.47 -16.07
CA ILE A 171 -12.83 0.05 -17.44
C ILE A 171 -11.95 -0.86 -18.31
N GLU A 172 -12.54 -1.45 -19.35
CA GLU A 172 -11.87 -2.38 -20.25
C GLU A 172 -12.04 -1.99 -21.71
N ASN A 173 -10.99 -2.14 -22.52
CA ASN A 173 -10.98 -1.84 -23.96
C ASN A 173 -11.59 -0.47 -24.30
N SER A 174 -11.34 0.55 -23.48
CA SER A 174 -12.08 1.81 -23.50
C SER A 174 -11.13 3.01 -23.53
N ASP A 175 -10.45 3.17 -24.67
CA ASP A 175 -9.49 4.24 -24.89
C ASP A 175 -10.07 5.65 -24.69
N ARG A 176 -9.22 6.61 -24.35
CA ARG A 176 -9.55 8.02 -24.19
C ARG A 176 -10.61 8.30 -23.11
N SER A 177 -10.71 7.39 -22.16
CA SER A 177 -11.60 7.56 -21.00
C SER A 177 -11.05 8.59 -20.02
N VAL A 178 -11.94 9.29 -19.33
CA VAL A 178 -11.61 10.28 -18.30
C VAL A 178 -12.32 9.91 -17.00
N VAL A 179 -11.54 9.74 -15.94
CA VAL A 179 -12.05 9.58 -14.56
C VAL A 179 -11.56 10.78 -13.77
N ARG A 180 -12.48 11.63 -13.33
CA ARG A 180 -12.14 12.88 -12.67
C ARG A 180 -13.00 13.15 -11.44
N GLU A 181 -12.36 13.60 -10.37
CA GLU A 181 -13.03 13.98 -9.12
C GLU A 181 -13.88 12.84 -8.54
N CYS A 182 -13.51 11.58 -8.84
CA CYS A 182 -14.20 10.40 -8.35
C CYS A 182 -13.58 9.90 -7.04
N ARG A 183 -14.39 9.20 -6.25
CA ARG A 183 -13.97 8.59 -5.00
C ARG A 183 -14.34 7.12 -4.97
N GLY A 184 -13.41 6.25 -4.52
CA GLY A 184 -13.64 4.81 -4.48
C GLY A 184 -12.78 4.14 -3.41
N GLY A 185 -13.19 4.26 -2.14
CA GLY A 185 -12.54 3.57 -1.01
C GLY A 185 -13.41 2.43 -0.48
N GLY A 186 -12.84 1.60 0.36
CA GLY A 186 -13.60 0.54 0.99
C GLY A 186 -13.85 -0.68 0.14
N ALA A 187 -12.96 -0.94 -0.77
CA ALA A 187 -13.05 -2.03 -1.71
C ALA A 187 -11.78 -2.87 -1.70
N GLN A 188 -11.75 -3.94 -2.47
CA GLN A 188 -10.51 -4.61 -2.83
C GLN A 188 -9.73 -3.71 -3.79
N ASN A 189 -10.37 -3.27 -4.88
CA ASN A 189 -9.76 -2.40 -5.88
C ASN A 189 -10.59 -1.14 -6.07
N GLY A 190 -9.94 0.02 -6.14
CA GLY A 190 -10.60 1.30 -6.41
C GLY A 190 -10.97 1.45 -7.87
N LEU A 191 -9.97 1.47 -8.75
CA LEU A 191 -10.11 1.57 -10.21
C LEU A 191 -9.24 0.52 -10.90
N LEU A 192 -9.81 -0.24 -11.81
CA LEU A 192 -9.09 -1.09 -12.76
C LEU A 192 -9.20 -0.53 -14.17
N LEU A 193 -8.08 -0.27 -14.83
CA LEU A 193 -7.95 0.18 -16.20
C LEU A 193 -7.26 -0.94 -16.99
N VAL A 194 -8.04 -1.63 -17.84
CA VAL A 194 -7.59 -2.83 -18.55
C VAL A 194 -7.63 -2.56 -20.04
N ASN A 195 -6.53 -2.83 -20.74
CA ASN A 195 -6.40 -2.66 -22.20
C ASN A 195 -6.96 -1.30 -22.69
N SER A 196 -6.78 -0.25 -21.89
CA SER A 196 -7.36 1.07 -22.13
C SER A 196 -6.27 2.13 -22.12
N SER A 197 -6.05 2.76 -23.26
CA SER A 197 -4.93 3.67 -23.47
C SER A 197 -5.36 5.11 -23.73
N ASN A 198 -4.43 6.06 -23.57
CA ASN A 198 -4.67 7.48 -23.72
C ASN A 198 -5.77 8.03 -22.79
N CYS A 199 -5.95 7.39 -21.63
CA CYS A 199 -6.91 7.76 -20.61
C CYS A 199 -6.33 8.80 -19.64
N MET A 200 -7.21 9.47 -18.90
CA MET A 200 -6.84 10.39 -17.84
C MET A 200 -7.57 10.05 -16.56
N VAL A 201 -6.81 9.87 -15.48
CA VAL A 201 -7.33 9.69 -14.11
C VAL A 201 -6.77 10.84 -13.26
N THR A 202 -7.63 11.72 -12.79
CA THR A 202 -7.15 12.93 -12.10
C THR A 202 -8.10 13.43 -11.02
N GLN A 203 -7.54 14.01 -9.97
CA GLN A 203 -8.28 14.59 -8.84
C GLN A 203 -9.21 13.58 -8.15
N CYS A 204 -8.84 12.31 -8.19
CA CYS A 204 -9.60 11.23 -7.57
C CYS A 204 -9.05 10.88 -6.19
N ASP A 205 -9.89 10.23 -5.38
CA ASP A 205 -9.52 9.65 -4.10
C ASP A 205 -9.85 8.16 -4.11
N PHE A 206 -8.83 7.33 -4.36
CA PHE A 206 -8.91 5.88 -4.30
C PHE A 206 -8.14 5.31 -3.11
N SER A 207 -8.08 6.07 -2.02
CA SER A 207 -7.49 5.65 -0.76
C SER A 207 -8.31 4.57 -0.06
N PHE A 208 -7.70 3.88 0.89
CA PHE A 208 -8.35 2.88 1.75
C PHE A 208 -8.91 1.67 0.98
N ASN A 209 -8.17 1.12 0.06
CA ASN A 209 -8.48 -0.15 -0.59
C ASN A 209 -7.53 -1.25 -0.11
N SER A 210 -7.96 -2.51 -0.15
CA SER A 210 -7.16 -3.61 0.39
C SER A 210 -6.33 -4.35 -0.66
N GLY A 211 -6.47 -4.01 -1.93
CA GLY A 211 -5.69 -4.58 -3.03
C GLY A 211 -4.96 -3.48 -3.79
N PHE A 212 -5.62 -2.90 -4.78
CA PHE A 212 -5.08 -1.81 -5.60
C PHE A 212 -5.95 -0.56 -5.48
N GLY A 213 -5.30 0.60 -5.29
CA GLY A 213 -6.00 1.87 -5.43
C GLY A 213 -6.35 2.11 -6.89
N ILE A 214 -5.33 2.11 -7.76
CA ILE A 214 -5.46 2.17 -9.22
C ILE A 214 -4.60 1.07 -9.84
N GLY A 215 -5.19 0.23 -10.69
CA GLY A 215 -4.49 -0.82 -11.43
C GLY A 215 -4.54 -0.58 -12.94
N LEU A 216 -3.37 -0.64 -13.61
CA LEU A 216 -3.19 -0.54 -15.06
C LEU A 216 -2.71 -1.89 -15.60
N TRP A 217 -3.48 -2.52 -16.45
CA TRP A 217 -3.17 -3.78 -17.12
C TRP A 217 -3.25 -3.60 -18.64
N GLY A 218 -2.15 -3.74 -19.35
CA GLY A 218 -2.13 -3.53 -20.82
C GLY A 218 -2.52 -2.11 -21.24
N ALA A 219 -2.24 -1.12 -20.37
CA ALA A 219 -2.78 0.22 -20.47
C ALA A 219 -1.65 1.24 -20.64
N SER A 220 -1.53 1.83 -21.83
CA SER A 220 -0.40 2.67 -22.23
C SER A 220 -0.78 4.12 -22.52
N ARG A 221 0.19 5.04 -22.39
CA ARG A 221 0.04 6.47 -22.69
C ARG A 221 -1.08 7.16 -21.88
N ASN A 222 -1.29 6.68 -20.66
CA ASN A 222 -2.26 7.26 -19.74
C ASN A 222 -1.63 8.36 -18.91
N VAL A 223 -2.45 9.28 -18.42
CA VAL A 223 -2.08 10.29 -17.42
C VAL A 223 -2.82 9.97 -16.12
N VAL A 224 -2.07 9.62 -15.08
CA VAL A 224 -2.60 9.42 -13.72
C VAL A 224 -1.98 10.51 -12.84
N ALA A 225 -2.73 11.57 -12.55
CA ALA A 225 -2.15 12.75 -11.93
C ALA A 225 -3.03 13.38 -10.86
N TRP A 226 -2.39 13.86 -9.78
CA TRP A 226 -3.04 14.61 -8.71
C TRP A 226 -4.15 13.80 -7.99
N ASN A 227 -3.88 12.51 -7.75
CA ASN A 227 -4.81 11.65 -7.05
C ASN A 227 -4.33 11.39 -5.61
N MET A 228 -5.28 11.12 -4.72
CA MET A 228 -5.05 10.57 -3.40
C MET A 228 -5.26 9.06 -3.46
N ILE A 229 -4.24 8.27 -3.13
CA ILE A 229 -4.27 6.81 -3.21
C ILE A 229 -3.53 6.27 -1.98
N ASP A 230 -3.88 6.80 -0.83
CA ASP A 230 -3.18 6.52 0.42
C ASP A 230 -3.83 5.34 1.16
N PHE A 231 -3.08 4.68 2.05
CA PHE A 231 -3.58 3.58 2.87
C PHE A 231 -4.14 2.41 2.06
N VAL A 232 -3.52 2.10 0.94
CA VAL A 232 -3.86 0.90 0.16
C VAL A 232 -2.99 -0.24 0.68
N ASN A 233 -3.48 -0.91 1.70
CA ASN A 233 -2.71 -1.93 2.39
C ASN A 233 -3.57 -3.15 2.70
N ARG A 234 -2.94 -4.30 2.66
CA ARG A 234 -3.51 -5.59 2.95
C ARG A 234 -2.72 -6.23 4.08
N PRO A 235 -3.35 -6.54 5.23
CA PRO A 235 -2.68 -7.33 6.24
C PRO A 235 -2.41 -8.72 5.68
N TRP A 236 -1.15 -9.04 5.50
CA TRP A 236 -0.69 -10.37 5.16
C TRP A 236 0.01 -11.00 6.36
N GLY A 237 -0.11 -12.31 6.53
CA GLY A 237 0.56 -13.04 7.60
C GLY A 237 2.07 -12.89 7.62
N GLY A 238 2.69 -12.51 6.50
CA GLY A 238 4.11 -12.16 6.39
C GLY A 238 4.48 -10.73 6.73
N GLY A 239 3.53 -9.84 6.89
CA GLY A 239 3.79 -8.47 7.36
C GLY A 239 4.27 -7.45 6.32
N TRP A 240 4.44 -7.82 5.06
CA TRP A 240 5.04 -6.94 4.04
C TRP A 240 4.06 -6.02 3.33
N GLY A 241 2.75 -6.11 3.61
CA GLY A 241 1.75 -5.48 2.75
C GLY A 241 1.76 -6.04 1.33
N GLY A 242 2.39 -7.19 1.13
CA GLY A 242 2.60 -7.82 -0.17
C GLY A 242 1.30 -7.96 -0.94
N ASP A 243 1.34 -7.79 -2.23
CA ASP A 243 0.23 -7.78 -3.18
C ASP A 243 -0.75 -6.61 -3.07
N SER A 244 -0.50 -5.63 -2.21
CA SER A 244 -1.26 -4.38 -2.20
C SER A 244 -0.36 -3.24 -2.63
N ALA A 245 -0.88 -2.38 -3.47
CA ALA A 245 -0.17 -1.17 -3.87
C ALA A 245 -1.14 -0.04 -4.17
N ALA A 246 -0.71 1.19 -3.88
CA ALA A 246 -1.51 2.35 -4.25
C ALA A 246 -1.72 2.39 -5.75
N LEU A 247 -0.66 2.21 -6.53
CA LEU A 247 -0.71 2.18 -7.97
C LEU A 247 0.06 0.97 -8.51
N VAL A 248 -0.60 0.20 -9.40
CA VAL A 248 -0.02 -1.00 -10.03
C VAL A 248 0.02 -0.81 -11.54
N ILE A 249 1.16 -1.13 -12.16
CA ILE A 249 1.35 -1.09 -13.62
C ILE A 249 1.98 -2.40 -14.06
N VAL A 250 1.25 -3.16 -14.87
CA VAL A 250 1.71 -4.46 -15.35
C VAL A 250 1.28 -4.72 -16.80
N ASN A 251 1.85 -5.74 -17.40
CA ASN A 251 1.46 -6.33 -18.66
C ASN A 251 1.39 -5.32 -19.83
N ASP A 252 2.52 -5.03 -20.45
CA ASP A 252 2.63 -4.15 -21.63
C ASP A 252 2.07 -2.71 -21.42
N SER A 253 2.26 -2.16 -20.22
CA SER A 253 1.80 -0.82 -19.89
C SER A 253 2.94 0.19 -20.04
N HIS A 254 2.97 0.91 -21.15
CA HIS A 254 4.08 1.78 -21.57
C HIS A 254 3.73 3.26 -21.57
N GLU A 255 4.74 4.11 -21.50
CA GLU A 255 4.65 5.54 -21.78
C GLU A 255 3.59 6.27 -20.94
N ASN A 256 3.28 5.76 -19.75
CA ASN A 256 2.35 6.40 -18.83
C ASN A 256 3.04 7.54 -18.08
N TYR A 257 2.29 8.57 -17.75
CA TYR A 257 2.70 9.67 -16.88
C TYR A 257 1.98 9.57 -15.54
N LEU A 258 2.73 9.26 -14.49
CA LEU A 258 2.26 9.20 -13.10
C LEU A 258 2.80 10.42 -12.38
N VAL A 259 1.95 11.42 -12.12
CA VAL A 259 2.43 12.73 -11.71
C VAL A 259 1.71 13.27 -10.48
N GLY A 260 2.46 13.55 -9.43
CA GLY A 260 1.94 14.25 -8.27
C GLY A 260 0.85 13.50 -7.50
N ASN A 261 0.91 12.16 -7.47
CA ASN A 261 -0.03 11.36 -6.70
C ASN A 261 0.50 11.17 -5.26
N SER A 262 -0.41 11.22 -4.29
CA SER A 262 -0.16 10.78 -2.92
C SER A 262 -0.48 9.28 -2.84
N MET A 263 0.52 8.45 -2.50
CA MET A 263 0.45 6.97 -2.52
C MET A 263 0.97 6.38 -1.20
N THR A 264 0.84 7.13 -0.13
CA THR A 264 1.51 6.85 1.14
C THR A 264 0.84 5.75 1.96
N HIS A 265 1.55 5.18 2.94
CA HIS A 265 1.02 4.18 3.88
C HIS A 265 0.41 2.95 3.19
N SER A 266 0.93 2.60 2.04
CA SER A 266 0.46 1.48 1.23
C SER A 266 1.37 0.25 1.38
N GLY A 267 1.02 -0.87 0.81
CA GLY A 267 1.93 -2.01 0.69
C GLY A 267 3.17 -1.59 -0.11
N ASP A 268 2.97 -1.32 -1.38
CA ASP A 268 3.87 -0.51 -2.20
C ASP A 268 3.18 0.81 -2.55
N GLY A 269 3.94 1.91 -2.59
CA GLY A 269 3.43 3.15 -3.16
C GLY A 269 3.17 2.97 -4.65
N LEU A 270 4.19 2.58 -5.41
CA LEU A 270 4.08 2.14 -6.80
C LEU A 270 4.62 0.72 -6.94
N PHE A 271 3.89 -0.16 -7.60
CA PHE A 271 4.37 -1.44 -8.10
C PHE A 271 4.31 -1.47 -9.63
N LEU A 272 5.47 -1.50 -10.28
CA LEU A 272 5.61 -1.58 -11.73
C LEU A 272 6.42 -2.82 -12.08
N THR A 273 5.83 -3.75 -12.86
CA THR A 273 6.53 -4.96 -13.25
C THR A 273 5.93 -5.59 -14.50
N ASP A 274 6.71 -6.38 -15.19
CA ASP A 274 6.18 -7.36 -16.12
C ASP A 274 6.90 -8.69 -16.01
N ARG A 275 6.16 -9.66 -15.55
CA ARG A 275 6.58 -11.06 -15.48
C ARG A 275 5.84 -11.97 -16.45
N ALA A 276 4.88 -11.46 -17.22
CA ALA A 276 3.94 -12.29 -17.96
C ALA A 276 4.58 -13.18 -19.02
N ASN A 277 5.77 -12.81 -19.52
CA ASN A 277 6.40 -13.50 -20.64
C ASN A 277 7.73 -14.22 -20.34
N GLY A 278 8.03 -14.51 -19.09
CA GLY A 278 9.29 -15.22 -18.80
C GLY A 278 9.75 -15.14 -17.36
N GLY A 279 8.82 -15.20 -16.44
CA GLY A 279 9.12 -15.14 -15.01
C GLY A 279 10.21 -16.14 -14.61
N ILE A 280 11.07 -15.71 -13.73
CA ILE A 280 12.18 -16.46 -13.13
C ILE A 280 11.63 -17.53 -12.19
N ASP A 281 10.74 -18.38 -12.64
CA ASP A 281 10.29 -19.56 -11.89
C ASP A 281 11.07 -20.84 -12.22
N GLY A 282 12.22 -20.67 -12.92
CA GLY A 282 13.17 -21.74 -13.20
C GLY A 282 12.83 -22.61 -14.39
N ARG A 283 11.75 -22.37 -15.13
CA ARG A 283 11.33 -23.27 -16.22
C ARG A 283 11.53 -22.71 -17.63
N ASN A 284 11.54 -21.39 -17.80
CA ASN A 284 11.85 -20.75 -19.08
C ASN A 284 12.76 -19.53 -18.86
N GLN A 285 14.04 -19.78 -18.70
CA GLN A 285 15.03 -18.72 -18.54
C GLN A 285 15.47 -18.25 -19.92
N THR A 286 14.86 -17.19 -20.41
CA THR A 286 15.50 -16.42 -21.48
C THR A 286 16.47 -15.44 -20.84
N THR A 287 17.68 -15.37 -21.37
CA THR A 287 18.75 -14.45 -20.96
C THR A 287 18.45 -12.99 -21.30
N ASP A 288 17.37 -12.73 -22.00
CA ASP A 288 16.94 -11.40 -22.37
C ASP A 288 15.83 -10.95 -21.39
N ILE A 289 16.18 -10.01 -20.54
CA ILE A 289 15.20 -9.25 -19.75
C ILE A 289 14.45 -8.37 -20.75
N GLN A 290 13.41 -8.90 -21.35
CA GLN A 290 12.47 -8.11 -22.13
C GLN A 290 11.44 -7.57 -21.15
N GLY A 291 11.70 -6.37 -20.63
CA GLY A 291 10.75 -5.67 -19.80
C GLY A 291 9.62 -5.11 -20.68
N ASN A 292 8.40 -5.24 -20.22
CA ASN A 292 7.22 -4.81 -20.98
C ASN A 292 6.41 -3.68 -20.30
N CYS A 293 6.91 -3.05 -19.24
CA CYS A 293 6.35 -1.82 -18.67
C CYS A 293 7.36 -0.68 -18.80
N ASN A 294 7.53 -0.15 -20.02
CA ASN A 294 8.67 0.65 -20.41
C ASN A 294 8.35 2.12 -20.59
N ASN A 295 9.39 2.95 -20.47
CA ASN A 295 9.35 4.38 -20.77
C ASN A 295 8.26 5.15 -20.00
N ASN A 296 7.87 4.69 -18.81
CA ASN A 296 6.94 5.41 -17.96
C ASN A 296 7.66 6.56 -17.24
N ILE A 297 6.97 7.67 -17.06
CA ILE A 297 7.45 8.84 -16.33
C ILE A 297 6.76 8.91 -14.99
N ILE A 298 7.50 8.66 -13.93
CA ILE A 298 7.05 8.65 -12.53
C ILE A 298 7.63 9.89 -11.87
N ALA A 299 6.83 10.93 -11.66
CA ALA A 299 7.36 12.21 -11.23
C ALA A 299 6.51 12.91 -10.16
N TYR A 300 7.18 13.52 -9.18
CA TYR A 300 6.54 14.31 -8.12
C TYR A 300 5.55 13.50 -7.25
N ASN A 301 5.62 12.17 -7.24
CA ASN A 301 4.76 11.34 -6.42
C ASN A 301 5.35 11.14 -5.02
N ASP A 302 4.49 10.86 -4.08
CA ASP A 302 4.88 10.47 -2.72
C ASP A 302 4.50 9.02 -2.45
N GLY A 303 5.49 8.12 -2.38
CA GLY A 303 5.33 6.71 -2.02
C GLY A 303 5.75 6.39 -0.58
N SER A 304 5.93 7.41 0.27
CA SER A 304 6.49 7.28 1.61
C SER A 304 5.64 6.43 2.57
N TRP A 305 6.25 5.94 3.63
CA TRP A 305 5.62 5.09 4.66
C TRP A 305 5.01 3.79 4.11
N SER A 306 5.53 3.31 2.99
CA SER A 306 5.11 2.03 2.41
C SER A 306 5.76 0.87 3.16
N THR A 307 4.96 -0.16 3.44
CA THR A 307 5.40 -1.30 4.23
C THR A 307 6.33 -2.25 3.48
N ALA A 308 6.30 -2.23 2.16
CA ALA A 308 7.26 -2.88 1.29
C ALA A 308 8.16 -1.82 0.62
N ASN A 309 7.82 -1.29 -0.52
CA ASN A 309 8.66 -0.34 -1.23
C ASN A 309 7.91 0.97 -1.47
N ALA A 310 8.59 2.13 -1.35
CA ALA A 310 7.98 3.37 -1.81
C ALA A 310 7.73 3.29 -3.33
N PHE A 311 8.71 2.79 -4.07
CA PHE A 311 8.63 2.56 -5.53
C PHE A 311 9.28 1.22 -5.88
N GLU A 312 8.51 0.31 -6.43
CA GLU A 312 9.02 -0.89 -7.07
C GLU A 312 8.93 -0.77 -8.59
N GLY A 313 10.04 -1.04 -9.29
CA GLY A 313 10.10 -1.07 -10.74
C GLY A 313 10.96 -2.22 -11.20
N THR A 314 10.37 -3.37 -11.46
CA THR A 314 11.09 -4.58 -11.83
C THR A 314 10.75 -5.01 -13.26
N PHE A 315 11.68 -5.75 -13.91
CA PHE A 315 11.51 -6.29 -15.27
C PHE A 315 11.01 -5.24 -16.27
N SER A 316 11.70 -4.10 -16.33
CA SER A 316 11.27 -2.96 -17.14
C SER A 316 12.45 -2.19 -17.72
N ILE A 317 12.22 -1.35 -18.73
CA ILE A 317 13.27 -0.63 -19.46
C ILE A 317 12.89 0.86 -19.59
N GLY A 318 13.86 1.73 -19.37
CA GLY A 318 13.77 3.16 -19.72
C GLY A 318 12.80 3.98 -18.87
N ASN A 319 12.42 3.50 -17.69
CA ASN A 319 11.54 4.26 -16.80
C ASN A 319 12.30 5.41 -16.13
N VAL A 320 11.62 6.54 -15.94
CA VAL A 320 12.18 7.74 -15.32
C VAL A 320 11.48 8.01 -13.99
N TYR A 321 12.25 8.06 -12.92
CA TYR A 321 11.81 8.45 -11.59
C TYR A 321 12.37 9.84 -11.27
N PHE A 322 11.53 10.85 -11.27
CA PHE A 322 11.96 12.25 -11.17
C PHE A 322 11.26 13.00 -10.04
N ARG A 323 12.04 13.50 -9.07
CA ARG A 323 11.53 14.32 -7.95
C ARG A 323 10.42 13.66 -7.13
N ASN A 324 10.50 12.35 -6.92
CA ASN A 324 9.59 11.63 -6.04
C ASN A 324 10.10 11.65 -4.60
N PHE A 325 9.19 11.36 -3.68
CA PHE A 325 9.47 11.21 -2.26
C PHE A 325 9.34 9.73 -1.86
N ALA A 326 10.40 9.18 -1.30
CA ALA A 326 10.50 7.77 -0.90
C ALA A 326 11.05 7.70 0.54
N ASP A 327 10.27 8.21 1.49
CA ASP A 327 10.72 8.40 2.86
C ASP A 327 10.09 7.34 3.79
N ASP A 328 10.83 6.94 4.85
CA ASP A 328 10.30 6.12 5.96
C ASP A 328 9.60 4.81 5.52
N SER A 329 10.01 4.22 4.41
CA SER A 329 9.50 2.95 3.88
C SER A 329 10.46 1.79 4.22
N ASN A 330 10.09 0.56 3.84
CA ASN A 330 11.02 -0.55 4.02
C ASN A 330 12.22 -0.39 3.07
N TYR A 331 11.96 -0.20 1.77
CA TYR A 331 12.93 0.29 0.79
C TYR A 331 12.42 1.57 0.14
N GLY A 332 13.34 2.48 -0.23
CA GLY A 332 12.97 3.64 -1.01
C GLY A 332 12.61 3.24 -2.44
N PHE A 333 13.57 2.69 -3.18
CA PHE A 333 13.38 2.16 -4.53
C PHE A 333 13.87 0.72 -4.60
N TRP A 334 13.06 -0.15 -5.19
CA TRP A 334 13.43 -1.51 -5.54
C TRP A 334 13.35 -1.70 -7.05
N LEU A 335 14.51 -1.83 -7.72
CA LEU A 335 14.62 -1.86 -9.19
C LEU A 335 15.34 -3.15 -9.65
N GLY A 336 14.75 -4.29 -9.35
CA GLY A 336 15.32 -5.57 -9.76
C GLY A 336 15.09 -5.85 -11.24
N PHE A 337 16.10 -6.37 -11.95
CA PHE A 337 16.00 -6.79 -13.35
C PHE A 337 15.50 -5.70 -14.30
N SER A 338 15.82 -4.44 -13.99
CA SER A 338 15.42 -3.28 -14.79
C SER A 338 16.63 -2.67 -15.47
N ASN A 339 16.42 -2.18 -16.70
CA ASN A 339 17.48 -1.60 -17.51
C ASN A 339 17.18 -0.14 -17.87
N ASP A 340 18.24 0.63 -18.10
CA ASP A 340 18.19 2.00 -18.61
C ASP A 340 17.29 2.94 -17.78
N SER A 341 17.12 2.65 -16.49
CA SER A 341 16.32 3.47 -15.59
C SER A 341 17.03 4.76 -15.22
N LEU A 342 16.26 5.84 -15.07
CA LEU A 342 16.76 7.14 -14.62
C LEU A 342 16.16 7.49 -13.25
N LEU A 343 17.00 7.66 -12.22
CA LEU A 343 16.60 8.14 -10.90
C LEU A 343 17.19 9.53 -10.68
N LEU A 344 16.34 10.55 -10.81
CA LEU A 344 16.76 11.94 -10.95
C LEU A 344 16.10 12.83 -9.90
N GLU A 345 16.89 13.55 -9.11
CA GLU A 345 16.43 14.55 -8.13
C GLU A 345 15.35 14.00 -7.14
N ASN A 346 15.35 12.71 -6.80
CA ASN A 346 14.42 12.15 -5.81
C ASN A 346 14.90 12.43 -4.38
N GLN A 347 13.95 12.52 -3.45
CA GLN A 347 14.19 12.54 -2.01
C GLN A 347 13.94 11.14 -1.44
N ILE A 348 14.93 10.58 -0.71
CA ILE A 348 14.94 9.21 -0.22
C ILE A 348 15.48 9.25 1.21
N LEU A 349 14.60 9.13 2.20
CA LEU A 349 14.99 9.41 3.59
C LEU A 349 14.54 8.33 4.56
N ARG A 350 15.45 7.90 5.43
CA ARG A 350 15.14 7.09 6.63
C ARG A 350 14.45 5.76 6.33
N ASN A 351 14.74 5.18 5.19
CA ASN A 351 14.20 3.85 4.88
C ASN A 351 14.84 2.80 5.79
N ASN A 352 14.08 1.76 6.05
CA ASN A 352 14.51 0.76 7.02
C ASN A 352 15.61 -0.16 6.48
N HIS A 353 15.67 -0.34 5.16
CA HIS A 353 16.75 -1.02 4.45
C HIS A 353 17.50 -0.03 3.57
N ASP A 354 17.58 -0.31 2.28
CA ASP A 354 18.35 0.49 1.34
C ASP A 354 17.51 1.62 0.75
N GLY A 355 18.15 2.76 0.49
CA GLY A 355 17.50 3.86 -0.21
C GLY A 355 17.17 3.50 -1.66
N ILE A 356 18.15 3.03 -2.42
CA ILE A 356 18.00 2.51 -3.79
C ILE A 356 18.60 1.11 -3.83
N ALA A 357 17.79 0.12 -4.20
CA ALA A 357 18.17 -1.29 -4.28
C ALA A 357 18.00 -1.79 -5.72
N ILE A 358 19.08 -2.25 -6.36
CA ILE A 358 19.08 -2.75 -7.73
C ILE A 358 19.67 -4.16 -7.78
N GLU A 359 18.82 -5.14 -8.10
CA GLU A 359 19.22 -6.52 -8.34
C GLU A 359 19.35 -6.77 -9.84
N GLN A 360 20.54 -7.13 -10.32
CA GLN A 360 20.76 -7.52 -11.72
C GLN A 360 20.26 -6.52 -12.78
N GLY A 361 20.36 -5.22 -12.51
CA GLY A 361 20.01 -4.16 -13.44
C GLY A 361 21.20 -3.69 -14.29
N SER A 362 20.93 -3.02 -15.39
CA SER A 362 21.97 -2.43 -16.24
C SER A 362 21.56 -1.06 -16.79
N GLY A 363 22.54 -0.26 -17.23
CA GLY A 363 22.29 1.01 -17.90
C GLY A 363 21.69 2.12 -17.01
N THR A 364 21.59 1.91 -15.71
CA THR A 364 20.89 2.85 -14.80
C THR A 364 21.74 4.07 -14.50
N ARG A 365 21.11 5.24 -14.45
CA ARG A 365 21.70 6.54 -14.07
C ARG A 365 21.04 7.09 -12.84
N ILE A 366 21.82 7.36 -11.79
CA ILE A 366 21.38 7.84 -10.48
C ILE A 366 22.02 9.21 -10.25
N GLU A 367 21.28 10.31 -10.52
CA GLU A 367 21.85 11.64 -10.56
C GLU A 367 21.03 12.66 -9.77
N GLY A 368 21.70 13.40 -8.87
CA GLY A 368 21.12 14.54 -8.17
C GLY A 368 20.14 14.18 -7.06
N ASN A 369 20.10 12.92 -6.59
CA ASN A 369 19.19 12.49 -5.53
C ASN A 369 19.73 12.90 -4.15
N THR A 370 18.82 13.03 -3.19
CA THR A 370 19.14 13.18 -1.76
C THR A 370 18.77 11.91 -1.03
N LEU A 371 19.75 11.22 -0.43
CA LEU A 371 19.59 10.01 0.35
C LEU A 371 20.12 10.28 1.76
N ALA A 372 19.29 10.09 2.78
CA ALA A 372 19.73 10.36 4.14
C ALA A 372 19.02 9.49 5.19
N GLY A 373 19.81 8.97 6.13
CA GLY A 373 19.30 8.24 7.27
C GLY A 373 18.78 6.84 6.96
N ASP A 374 19.04 6.30 5.77
CA ASP A 374 18.67 4.92 5.43
C ASP A 374 19.51 3.95 6.26
N ARG A 375 18.86 2.97 6.90
CA ARG A 375 19.55 2.05 7.82
C ARG A 375 20.49 1.08 7.11
N GLY A 376 20.19 0.74 5.86
CA GLY A 376 21.03 -0.03 4.97
C GLY A 376 21.99 0.84 4.17
N ALA A 377 22.25 0.48 2.92
CA ALA A 377 23.00 1.30 2.00
C ALA A 377 22.14 2.41 1.39
N ALA A 378 22.73 3.60 1.17
CA ALA A 378 22.07 4.59 0.35
C ALA A 378 21.76 4.00 -1.05
N ILE A 379 22.77 3.33 -1.66
CA ILE A 379 22.63 2.64 -2.94
C ILE A 379 23.20 1.24 -2.84
N ALA A 380 22.39 0.24 -3.09
CA ALA A 380 22.77 -1.17 -3.11
C ALA A 380 22.64 -1.77 -4.52
N LEU A 381 23.74 -2.33 -5.03
CA LEU A 381 23.78 -3.05 -6.29
C LEU A 381 24.23 -4.48 -6.01
N TRP A 382 23.50 -5.46 -6.54
CA TRP A 382 23.95 -6.86 -6.40
C TRP A 382 23.44 -7.75 -7.52
N SER A 383 24.04 -8.92 -7.61
CA SER A 383 23.59 -10.01 -8.46
C SER A 383 23.71 -11.33 -7.71
N ARG A 384 22.74 -12.21 -7.87
CA ARG A 384 22.75 -13.53 -7.26
C ARG A 384 23.85 -14.40 -7.89
N GLY A 385 24.69 -15.00 -7.05
CA GLY A 385 25.82 -15.82 -7.52
C GLY A 385 25.40 -17.04 -8.36
N ASP A 386 24.26 -17.65 -8.03
CA ASP A 386 23.68 -18.79 -8.76
C ASP A 386 23.02 -18.41 -10.10
N TRP A 387 22.90 -17.11 -10.36
CA TRP A 387 22.26 -16.57 -11.56
C TRP A 387 23.24 -15.82 -12.49
N ILE A 388 24.47 -15.55 -12.03
CA ILE A 388 25.49 -14.84 -12.81
C ILE A 388 25.77 -15.52 -14.15
N ASP A 389 25.78 -16.87 -14.18
CA ASP A 389 25.99 -17.64 -15.42
C ASP A 389 24.77 -17.55 -16.39
N LYS A 390 23.63 -17.10 -15.92
CA LYS A 390 22.39 -17.04 -16.69
C LYS A 390 21.97 -15.61 -17.04
N LEU A 391 22.30 -14.68 -16.16
CA LEU A 391 22.03 -13.27 -16.29
C LEU A 391 23.35 -12.52 -16.07
N HIS A 392 23.43 -11.29 -16.53
CA HIS A 392 24.60 -10.45 -16.29
C HIS A 392 24.63 -9.94 -14.83
N PRO A 393 25.80 -9.61 -14.26
CA PRO A 393 25.89 -8.83 -13.03
C PRO A 393 25.21 -7.45 -13.18
N SER A 394 24.88 -6.81 -12.08
CA SER A 394 24.50 -5.39 -12.10
C SER A 394 25.65 -4.60 -12.71
N ARG A 395 25.40 -3.89 -13.83
CA ARG A 395 26.47 -3.29 -14.63
C ARG A 395 26.06 -2.02 -15.34
N ASP A 396 27.06 -1.28 -15.83
CA ASP A 396 26.85 -0.03 -16.55
C ASP A 396 26.00 0.97 -15.75
N ILE A 397 26.37 1.17 -14.47
CA ILE A 397 25.67 2.05 -13.56
C ILE A 397 26.49 3.30 -13.32
N ASP A 398 25.87 4.48 -13.42
CA ASP A 398 26.52 5.77 -13.17
C ASP A 398 25.83 6.49 -12.01
N ILE A 399 26.61 6.79 -10.94
CA ILE A 399 26.11 7.36 -9.69
C ILE A 399 26.75 8.73 -9.51
N ARG A 400 26.00 9.82 -9.75
CA ARG A 400 26.60 11.17 -9.79
C ARG A 400 25.79 12.23 -9.06
N ASP A 401 26.53 13.17 -8.52
CA ASP A 401 26.01 14.45 -8.00
C ASP A 401 24.88 14.24 -6.95
N ASN A 402 24.87 13.07 -6.27
CA ASN A 402 23.93 12.77 -5.20
C ASN A 402 24.46 13.31 -3.86
N VAL A 403 23.54 13.61 -2.96
CA VAL A 403 23.84 13.95 -1.57
C VAL A 403 23.48 12.74 -0.69
N ILE A 404 24.47 12.14 -0.06
CA ILE A 404 24.33 10.93 0.78
C ILE A 404 24.78 11.29 2.19
N ARG A 405 23.90 11.10 3.20
CA ARG A 405 24.20 11.45 4.60
C ARG A 405 23.63 10.43 5.57
N ASP A 406 24.38 10.14 6.62
CA ASP A 406 23.91 9.38 7.79
C ASP A 406 23.28 8.02 7.43
N CYS A 407 23.68 7.40 6.32
CA CYS A 407 23.23 6.07 5.92
C CYS A 407 24.15 5.00 6.52
N GLY A 408 23.64 3.77 6.67
CA GLY A 408 24.43 2.65 7.17
C GLY A 408 25.72 2.44 6.35
N GLN A 409 25.65 2.67 5.03
CA GLN A 409 26.81 2.84 4.14
C GLN A 409 26.39 3.62 2.89
N ALA A 410 27.35 4.26 2.21
CA ALA A 410 27.06 4.99 0.97
C ALA A 410 26.67 4.03 -0.15
N PHE A 411 27.49 2.98 -0.34
CA PHE A 411 27.30 2.00 -1.40
C PHE A 411 27.49 0.57 -0.87
N ARG A 412 26.65 -0.36 -1.32
CA ARG A 412 26.84 -1.80 -1.16
C ARG A 412 26.89 -2.45 -2.54
N LEU A 413 28.07 -2.88 -2.98
CA LEU A 413 28.33 -3.33 -4.34
C LEU A 413 28.78 -4.78 -4.32
N ASN A 414 27.85 -5.71 -4.59
CA ASN A 414 28.12 -7.15 -4.60
C ASN A 414 27.90 -7.72 -5.99
N ASN A 415 28.89 -8.42 -6.54
CA ASN A 415 28.81 -9.00 -7.89
C ASN A 415 28.30 -7.98 -8.93
N SER A 416 28.89 -6.79 -8.91
CA SER A 416 28.55 -5.69 -9.82
C SER A 416 29.78 -5.30 -10.60
N THR A 417 29.61 -4.85 -11.85
CA THR A 417 30.70 -4.43 -12.73
C THR A 417 30.38 -3.11 -13.40
N ASP A 418 31.40 -2.44 -13.93
CA ASP A 418 31.24 -1.22 -14.70
C ASP A 418 30.42 -0.13 -13.97
N VAL A 419 30.70 0.07 -12.68
CA VAL A 419 30.10 1.12 -11.86
C VAL A 419 30.98 2.36 -11.88
N SER A 420 30.42 3.49 -12.26
CA SER A 420 31.07 4.80 -12.25
C SER A 420 30.47 5.67 -11.16
N VAL A 421 31.30 6.36 -10.40
CA VAL A 421 30.90 7.23 -9.29
C VAL A 421 31.62 8.58 -9.41
N GLY A 422 30.89 9.69 -9.27
CA GLY A 422 31.49 11.01 -9.35
C GLY A 422 30.61 12.15 -8.86
N GLY A 423 31.20 13.20 -8.31
CA GLY A 423 30.49 14.41 -7.88
C GLY A 423 29.57 14.24 -6.67
N ASN A 424 29.49 13.06 -6.06
CA ASN A 424 28.62 12.84 -4.90
C ASN A 424 29.18 13.52 -3.64
N THR A 425 28.31 14.12 -2.85
CA THR A 425 28.63 14.59 -1.50
C THR A 425 28.27 13.50 -0.52
N ILE A 426 29.25 12.94 0.18
CA ILE A 426 29.04 11.82 1.11
C ILE A 426 29.51 12.26 2.50
N ASP A 427 28.61 12.19 3.47
CA ASP A 427 28.83 12.54 4.86
C ASP A 427 28.30 11.46 5.79
N ASN A 428 29.10 11.03 6.76
CA ASN A 428 28.75 10.01 7.76
C ASN A 428 28.12 8.73 7.16
N ALA A 429 28.68 8.22 6.05
CA ALA A 429 28.28 7.00 5.40
C ALA A 429 29.53 6.24 4.88
N PRO A 430 29.91 5.10 5.46
CA PRO A 430 31.05 4.31 5.02
C PRO A 430 30.97 3.96 3.53
N GLN A 431 32.10 4.01 2.85
CA GLN A 431 32.22 3.64 1.43
C GLN A 431 32.98 2.33 1.32
N PRO A 432 32.56 1.40 0.46
CA PRO A 432 33.32 0.17 0.19
C PRO A 432 34.54 0.46 -0.67
N GLU A 433 35.59 -0.35 -0.55
CA GLU A 433 36.60 -0.47 -1.57
C GLU A 433 35.99 -1.17 -2.78
N PHE A 434 36.09 -0.56 -3.96
CA PHE A 434 35.55 -1.09 -5.21
C PHE A 434 36.32 -0.53 -6.41
N ASP A 435 36.52 -1.33 -7.44
CA ASP A 435 37.17 -0.91 -8.68
C ASP A 435 36.21 -0.10 -9.55
N TYR A 436 36.03 1.18 -9.21
CA TYR A 436 35.22 2.09 -9.99
C TYR A 436 35.89 2.40 -11.34
N ILE A 437 35.05 2.49 -12.37
CA ILE A 437 35.53 2.92 -13.68
C ILE A 437 35.36 4.43 -13.85
N GLU A 438 36.27 5.06 -14.59
CA GLU A 438 36.10 6.42 -15.02
C GLU A 438 35.25 6.50 -16.27
N ARG A 439 34.20 7.32 -16.22
CA ARG A 439 33.37 7.65 -17.39
C ARG A 439 33.19 9.15 -17.52
N PRO A 440 33.04 9.66 -18.74
CA PRO A 440 32.51 11.01 -18.93
C PRO A 440 31.16 11.12 -18.23
N PRO A 441 30.83 12.26 -17.58
CA PRO A 441 29.53 12.44 -16.96
C PRO A 441 28.39 12.19 -17.93
N ALA A 442 27.47 11.29 -17.59
CA ALA A 442 26.34 10.94 -18.45
C ALA A 442 25.36 12.11 -18.65
N ARG A 443 25.36 13.08 -17.72
CA ARG A 443 24.44 14.24 -17.71
C ARG A 443 22.99 13.85 -17.98
N ALA A 444 22.55 12.73 -17.41
CA ALA A 444 21.23 12.17 -17.63
C ALA A 444 20.13 13.17 -17.23
N LEU A 445 20.32 13.86 -16.12
CA LEU A 445 19.40 14.91 -15.66
C LEU A 445 19.26 16.06 -16.67
N ALA A 446 20.36 16.53 -17.23
CA ALA A 446 20.34 17.60 -18.23
C ALA A 446 19.68 17.12 -19.54
N ALA A 447 19.97 15.90 -19.96
CA ALA A 447 19.37 15.29 -21.15
C ALA A 447 17.86 15.08 -20.96
N PHE A 448 17.43 14.57 -19.82
CA PHE A 448 16.01 14.43 -19.49
C PHE A 448 15.30 15.78 -19.50
N LYS A 449 15.86 16.80 -18.83
CA LYS A 449 15.29 18.16 -18.81
C LYS A 449 15.18 18.84 -20.21
N ALA A 450 15.96 18.38 -21.18
CA ALA A 450 15.90 18.85 -22.55
C ALA A 450 14.97 18.00 -23.45
N SER A 451 14.40 16.92 -22.96
CA SER A 451 13.60 15.96 -23.73
C SER A 451 12.14 16.40 -23.93
N GLU A 452 11.49 15.87 -24.96
CA GLU A 452 10.05 16.05 -25.15
C GLU A 452 9.22 15.40 -24.02
N GLN A 453 9.72 14.33 -23.41
CA GLN A 453 9.10 13.71 -22.25
C GLN A 453 9.02 14.68 -21.07
N HIS A 454 10.11 15.40 -20.77
CA HIS A 454 10.10 16.41 -19.71
C HIS A 454 9.20 17.60 -20.08
N LYS A 455 9.19 18.03 -21.32
CA LYS A 455 8.26 19.08 -21.78
C LYS A 455 6.80 18.66 -21.54
N ARG A 456 6.43 17.44 -21.94
CA ARG A 456 5.10 16.90 -21.67
C ARG A 456 4.81 16.78 -20.18
N LEU A 457 5.77 16.36 -19.38
CA LEU A 457 5.67 16.35 -17.92
C LEU A 457 5.34 17.76 -17.37
N GLN A 458 6.01 18.80 -17.84
CA GLN A 458 5.75 20.18 -17.38
C GLN A 458 4.32 20.66 -17.78
N GLU A 459 3.81 20.24 -18.93
CA GLU A 459 2.42 20.52 -19.31
C GLU A 459 1.44 19.87 -18.30
N ILE A 460 1.69 18.62 -17.89
CA ILE A 460 0.87 17.93 -16.87
C ILE A 460 1.01 18.62 -15.50
N VAL A 461 2.24 18.98 -15.09
CA VAL A 461 2.49 19.71 -13.83
C VAL A 461 1.72 21.03 -13.80
N ALA A 462 1.59 21.72 -14.93
CA ALA A 462 0.83 22.94 -15.02
C ALA A 462 -0.70 22.74 -14.82
N THR A 463 -1.20 21.53 -14.89
CA THR A 463 -2.62 21.19 -14.61
C THR A 463 -2.93 20.95 -13.14
N MET A 464 -1.96 21.11 -12.25
CA MET A 464 -2.17 20.88 -10.83
C MET A 464 -3.40 21.65 -10.31
N PRO A 465 -4.36 21.00 -9.69
CA PRO A 465 -5.57 21.65 -9.22
C PRO A 465 -5.26 22.66 -8.10
N THR A 466 -5.95 23.77 -8.12
CA THR A 466 -5.87 24.73 -7.03
C THR A 466 -6.33 24.10 -5.72
N GLY A 467 -5.48 24.09 -4.71
CA GLY A 467 -5.79 23.50 -3.40
C GLY A 467 -5.54 22.00 -3.29
N PHE A 468 -5.00 21.35 -4.33
CA PHE A 468 -4.49 19.98 -4.17
C PHE A 468 -3.29 20.00 -3.23
N VAL A 469 -3.33 19.17 -2.20
CA VAL A 469 -2.28 19.03 -1.19
C VAL A 469 -2.09 17.55 -0.90
N MET A 470 -0.89 17.04 -1.09
CA MET A 470 -0.56 15.65 -0.76
C MET A 470 -0.71 15.40 0.75
N LEU A 471 -0.88 14.14 1.12
CA LEU A 471 -1.07 13.78 2.53
C LEU A 471 0.12 14.26 3.39
N ARG A 472 1.35 14.10 2.90
CA ARG A 472 2.58 14.58 3.58
C ARG A 472 2.55 16.07 3.91
N ASP A 473 2.03 16.89 2.99
CA ASP A 473 2.02 18.35 3.14
C ASP A 473 0.91 18.83 4.10
N ARG A 474 -0.15 18.02 4.27
CA ARG A 474 -1.23 18.32 5.22
C ARG A 474 -0.79 18.17 6.67
N HIS A 475 0.07 17.20 6.95
CA HIS A 475 0.37 16.76 8.32
C HIS A 475 1.87 16.80 8.65
N GLY A 476 2.72 17.11 7.66
CA GLY A 476 4.18 17.04 7.76
C GLY A 476 4.71 15.60 7.73
N PRO A 477 6.02 15.42 7.64
CA PRO A 477 6.65 14.12 7.66
C PRO A 477 6.36 13.44 9.02
N LYS A 478 5.83 12.24 9.00
CA LYS A 478 5.43 11.51 10.21
C LYS A 478 6.01 10.12 10.17
N GLY A 479 6.91 9.84 11.10
CA GLY A 479 7.42 8.50 11.31
C GLY A 479 6.28 7.56 11.71
N VAL A 480 6.01 6.57 10.89
CA VAL A 480 5.15 5.45 11.23
C VAL A 480 6.04 4.24 11.44
N ASP A 481 5.83 3.48 12.52
CA ASP A 481 6.58 2.25 12.73
C ASP A 481 6.18 1.21 11.67
N TRP A 482 7.01 1.08 10.64
CA TRP A 482 6.79 0.19 9.51
C TRP A 482 6.80 -1.30 9.89
N LEU A 483 7.42 -1.67 11.02
CA LEU A 483 7.44 -3.05 11.52
C LEU A 483 6.06 -3.53 11.97
N GLN A 484 5.18 -2.60 12.24
CA GLN A 484 3.82 -2.87 12.67
C GLN A 484 2.87 -2.66 11.51
N VAL A 485 3.00 -3.52 10.51
CA VAL A 485 2.10 -3.57 9.37
C VAL A 485 0.74 -4.01 9.84
N ASP A 486 -0.04 -3.10 10.32
CA ASP A 486 -1.39 -3.40 10.71
C ASP A 486 -2.37 -2.48 10.01
N ASP A 487 -3.34 -3.12 9.45
CA ASP A 487 -4.72 -2.71 9.32
C ASP A 487 -5.01 -1.18 9.34
N PHE A 488 -4.35 -0.39 8.50
CA PHE A 488 -5.03 0.77 7.95
C PHE A 488 -6.07 0.34 6.91
N SER A 489 -6.29 -0.96 6.80
CA SER A 489 -7.41 -1.47 6.05
C SER A 489 -8.66 -0.88 6.65
N PRO A 490 -9.40 -0.16 5.88
CA PRO A 490 -10.52 0.63 6.35
C PRO A 490 -11.64 -0.32 6.79
N ARG A 491 -11.88 -0.33 8.07
CA ARG A 491 -13.07 -0.99 8.62
C ARG A 491 -14.23 -0.03 8.72
N ASP A 492 -13.95 1.27 8.66
CA ASP A 492 -14.95 2.31 8.64
C ASP A 492 -14.55 3.41 7.66
N TYR A 493 -15.26 3.48 6.55
CA TYR A 493 -14.98 4.39 5.42
C TYR A 493 -15.74 5.71 5.48
N ARG A 494 -16.39 6.01 6.59
CA ARG A 494 -17.38 7.07 6.64
C ARG A 494 -16.81 8.34 7.22
N GLY A 495 -16.76 9.38 6.41
CA GLY A 495 -16.56 10.77 6.81
C GLY A 495 -15.40 10.95 7.79
N GLN A 496 -14.27 10.39 7.46
CA GLN A 496 -13.22 10.15 8.43
C GLN A 496 -12.53 11.44 8.85
N LEU A 497 -12.47 11.62 10.15
CA LEU A 497 -11.59 12.59 10.79
C LEU A 497 -10.19 12.02 10.98
N VAL A 498 -10.11 10.69 11.12
CA VAL A 498 -8.84 9.96 11.27
C VAL A 498 -8.84 8.67 10.46
N ALA A 499 -7.69 8.31 9.90
CA ALA A 499 -7.35 6.92 9.64
C ALA A 499 -6.78 6.31 10.93
N TRP A 500 -6.93 5.02 11.13
CA TRP A 500 -6.50 4.37 12.37
C TRP A 500 -6.02 2.95 12.15
N ARG A 501 -5.10 2.53 12.99
CA ARG A 501 -4.63 1.14 13.04
C ARG A 501 -4.41 0.69 14.47
N HIS A 502 -4.40 -0.62 14.67
CA HIS A 502 -3.86 -1.17 15.89
C HIS A 502 -2.33 -1.13 15.84
N ARG A 503 -1.73 -0.37 16.74
CA ARG A 503 -0.28 -0.41 16.96
C ARG A 503 0.10 -1.71 17.68
N ASP A 504 -0.72 -2.08 18.64
CA ASP A 504 -0.67 -3.31 19.41
C ASP A 504 -2.09 -3.70 19.89
N ALA A 505 -2.22 -4.80 20.61
CA ALA A 505 -3.51 -5.29 21.10
C ALA A 505 -4.25 -4.33 22.06
N ALA A 506 -3.60 -3.28 22.53
CA ALA A 506 -4.14 -2.32 23.50
C ALA A 506 -4.03 -0.86 23.06
N THR A 507 -3.52 -0.57 21.85
CA THR A 507 -3.24 0.79 21.40
C THR A 507 -3.69 0.99 19.95
N LEU A 508 -4.45 2.05 19.70
CA LEU A 508 -4.70 2.57 18.37
C LEU A 508 -3.76 3.75 18.08
N GLU A 509 -3.19 3.76 16.89
CA GLU A 509 -2.63 4.95 16.27
C GLU A 509 -3.70 5.60 15.39
N LEU A 510 -3.91 6.89 15.59
CA LEU A 510 -4.93 7.66 14.91
C LEU A 510 -4.22 8.74 14.09
N PHE A 511 -4.34 8.63 12.79
CA PHE A 511 -3.74 9.54 11.83
C PHE A 511 -4.77 10.60 11.41
N PRO A 512 -4.58 11.89 11.74
CA PRO A 512 -5.53 12.94 11.36
C PRO A 512 -5.62 13.09 9.83
N LEU A 513 -6.81 13.02 9.27
CA LEU A 513 -7.09 13.27 7.85
C LEU A 513 -7.57 14.70 7.58
N VAL A 514 -7.84 15.45 8.65
CA VAL A 514 -8.32 16.82 8.59
C VAL A 514 -7.34 17.77 9.29
N SER A 515 -7.32 19.02 8.86
CA SER A 515 -6.63 20.09 9.58
C SER A 515 -7.49 20.57 10.75
N GLY A 516 -6.87 21.04 11.83
CA GLY A 516 -7.58 21.52 13.03
C GLY A 516 -7.42 20.60 14.22
N GLU A 517 -8.12 20.91 15.29
CA GLU A 517 -8.04 20.17 16.55
C GLU A 517 -9.11 19.09 16.64
N LEU A 518 -8.68 17.87 16.97
CA LEU A 518 -9.58 16.76 17.24
C LEU A 518 -9.90 16.68 18.73
N LYS A 519 -11.16 16.41 19.04
CA LYS A 519 -11.66 16.18 20.39
C LYS A 519 -12.04 14.73 20.57
N PHE A 520 -11.62 14.13 21.68
CA PHE A 520 -11.84 12.71 21.97
C PHE A 520 -12.73 12.55 23.19
N SER A 521 -13.75 11.71 23.06
CA SER A 521 -14.53 11.19 24.18
C SER A 521 -14.26 9.69 24.30
N THR A 522 -13.69 9.29 25.43
CA THR A 522 -13.24 7.92 25.68
C THR A 522 -13.68 7.42 27.04
N PRO A 523 -13.81 6.10 27.23
CA PRO A 523 -13.91 5.52 28.57
C PRO A 523 -12.71 5.89 29.46
N ASP A 524 -12.90 6.00 30.79
CA ASP A 524 -11.87 6.41 31.75
C ASP A 524 -10.62 5.54 31.76
N TRP A 525 -10.72 4.31 31.27
CA TRP A 525 -9.61 3.36 31.20
C TRP A 525 -8.80 3.46 29.89
N ILE A 526 -9.15 4.38 28.98
CA ILE A 526 -8.38 4.70 27.77
C ILE A 526 -7.79 6.10 27.93
N ALA A 527 -6.53 6.25 27.62
CA ALA A 527 -5.86 7.54 27.52
C ALA A 527 -5.60 7.87 26.05
N VAL A 528 -5.89 9.11 25.64
CA VAL A 528 -5.49 9.62 24.33
C VAL A 528 -4.38 10.64 24.53
N THR A 529 -3.25 10.42 23.86
CA THR A 529 -2.11 11.33 23.87
C THR A 529 -1.76 11.70 22.44
N ARG A 530 -1.21 12.88 22.24
CA ARG A 530 -0.66 13.30 20.94
C ARG A 530 0.86 13.20 21.01
N ASP A 531 1.44 12.47 20.07
CA ASP A 531 2.88 12.47 19.89
C ASP A 531 3.30 13.79 19.21
N PRO A 532 4.12 14.64 19.87
CA PRO A 532 4.48 15.94 19.31
C PRO A 532 5.40 15.82 18.09
N GLU A 533 6.14 14.74 17.96
CA GLU A 533 7.08 14.52 16.86
C GLU A 533 6.38 14.04 15.59
N SER A 534 5.58 12.98 15.69
CA SER A 534 4.81 12.45 14.56
C SER A 534 3.48 13.18 14.33
N GLY A 535 2.94 13.87 15.35
CA GLY A 535 1.62 14.49 15.34
C GLY A 535 0.45 13.49 15.35
N LEU A 536 0.73 12.19 15.47
CA LEU A 536 -0.28 11.15 15.63
C LEU A 536 -0.94 11.21 17.01
N TYR A 537 -2.16 10.74 17.10
CA TYR A 537 -2.78 10.46 18.38
C TYR A 537 -2.67 8.98 18.72
N LEU A 538 -2.38 8.67 19.97
CA LEU A 538 -2.33 7.32 20.50
C LEU A 538 -3.47 7.15 21.50
N ALA A 539 -4.44 6.29 21.18
CA ALA A 539 -5.49 5.89 22.10
C ALA A 539 -5.12 4.53 22.72
N ALA A 540 -4.68 4.54 23.95
CA ALA A 540 -4.12 3.36 24.62
C ALA A 540 -4.93 2.96 25.86
N ALA A 541 -5.14 1.66 26.05
CA ALA A 541 -5.68 1.13 27.29
C ALA A 541 -4.70 1.39 28.45
N LYS A 542 -5.18 1.83 29.59
CA LYS A 542 -4.38 1.89 30.82
C LYS A 542 -4.06 0.46 31.28
N PRO A 543 -2.85 0.20 31.80
CA PRO A 543 -2.49 -1.13 32.31
C PRO A 543 -3.51 -1.64 33.34
N ALA A 544 -3.89 -2.90 33.23
CA ALA A 544 -4.68 -3.55 34.27
C ALA A 544 -3.79 -3.87 35.48
N ALA A 545 -4.31 -3.70 36.70
CA ALA A 545 -3.59 -4.07 37.92
C ALA A 545 -3.53 -5.60 38.15
N GLY A 546 -3.92 -6.43 37.20
CA GLY A 546 -4.02 -7.89 37.32
C GLY A 546 -4.01 -8.59 35.95
N PRO A 547 -4.53 -9.83 35.88
CA PRO A 547 -4.63 -10.52 34.60
C PRO A 547 -5.35 -9.69 33.55
N GLY A 548 -4.81 -9.68 32.33
CA GLY A 548 -5.43 -8.97 31.21
C GLY A 548 -6.77 -9.58 30.80
N GLU A 549 -7.60 -8.77 30.20
CA GLU A 549 -8.88 -9.22 29.60
C GLU A 549 -9.18 -8.45 28.32
N TRP A 550 -10.00 -9.00 27.44
CA TRP A 550 -10.56 -8.27 26.32
C TRP A 550 -11.67 -7.33 26.81
N LYS A 551 -11.49 -6.04 26.57
CA LYS A 551 -12.39 -4.99 27.02
C LYS A 551 -12.89 -4.18 25.83
N ALA A 552 -14.22 -4.12 25.63
CA ALA A 552 -14.82 -3.36 24.56
C ALA A 552 -14.60 -1.85 24.75
N TYR A 553 -14.29 -1.13 23.66
CA TYR A 553 -14.19 0.32 23.66
C TYR A 553 -15.16 0.96 22.66
N SER A 554 -15.51 2.20 22.93
CA SER A 554 -16.11 3.13 22.00
C SER A 554 -15.40 4.47 22.16
N ILE A 555 -14.77 4.97 21.11
CA ILE A 555 -14.06 6.25 21.08
C ILE A 555 -14.80 7.14 20.11
N GLU A 556 -15.30 8.28 20.58
CA GLU A 556 -15.89 9.30 19.72
C GLU A 556 -14.84 10.38 19.44
N ILE A 557 -14.71 10.75 18.17
CA ILE A 557 -13.78 11.74 17.67
C ILE A 557 -14.59 12.84 17.00
N GLY A 558 -14.49 14.05 17.52
CA GLY A 558 -15.13 15.24 16.97
C GLY A 558 -14.05 16.19 16.42
N HIS A 559 -14.47 17.12 15.59
CA HIS A 559 -13.64 18.18 15.05
C HIS A 559 -14.04 19.54 15.64
N SER A 560 -13.05 20.40 15.93
CA SER A 560 -13.30 21.71 16.55
C SER A 560 -14.22 22.62 15.72
N ASP A 561 -14.10 22.53 14.39
CA ASP A 561 -14.68 23.49 13.44
C ASP A 561 -15.83 22.88 12.61
N SER A 562 -16.28 21.66 12.93
CA SER A 562 -17.39 21.01 12.24
C SER A 562 -18.27 20.19 13.19
N SER A 563 -19.47 19.87 12.76
CA SER A 563 -20.36 18.94 13.48
C SER A 563 -20.08 17.47 13.19
N GLN A 564 -19.01 17.18 12.46
CA GLN A 564 -18.64 15.82 12.09
C GLN A 564 -18.17 15.04 13.30
N VAL A 565 -18.67 13.82 13.46
CA VAL A 565 -18.25 12.88 14.51
C VAL A 565 -17.92 11.54 13.87
N GLN A 566 -16.75 11.01 14.21
CA GLN A 566 -16.36 9.64 13.87
C GLN A 566 -16.37 8.80 15.15
N ARG A 567 -16.92 7.58 15.07
CA ARG A 567 -16.92 6.64 16.19
C ARG A 567 -16.10 5.42 15.83
N LEU A 568 -15.13 5.08 16.69
CA LEU A 568 -14.34 3.86 16.60
C LEU A 568 -14.78 2.90 17.70
N THR A 569 -15.08 1.66 17.32
CA THR A 569 -15.47 0.61 18.26
C THR A 569 -14.59 -0.62 18.05
N GLY A 570 -14.35 -1.36 19.12
CA GLY A 570 -13.53 -2.57 19.08
C GLY A 570 -13.27 -3.11 20.47
N ARG A 571 -12.22 -3.91 20.58
CA ARG A 571 -11.78 -4.44 21.88
C ARG A 571 -10.28 -4.23 22.04
N PHE A 572 -9.86 -3.86 23.23
CA PHE A 572 -8.45 -3.88 23.65
C PHE A 572 -8.18 -5.05 24.56
N LEU A 573 -7.04 -5.69 24.36
CA LEU A 573 -6.48 -6.63 25.31
C LEU A 573 -5.67 -5.84 26.36
N THR A 574 -6.08 -5.88 27.62
CA THR A 574 -5.40 -5.15 28.70
C THR A 574 -4.21 -5.90 29.29
N ALA A 575 -3.81 -7.05 28.70
CA ALA A 575 -2.68 -7.85 29.13
C ALA A 575 -1.33 -7.16 28.84
N GLU A 576 -0.35 -7.43 29.69
CA GLU A 576 1.07 -7.17 29.43
C GLU A 576 1.81 -8.50 29.29
N TRP A 577 2.74 -8.54 28.36
CA TRP A 577 3.67 -9.63 28.16
C TRP A 577 5.00 -9.29 28.79
N ASP A 578 5.55 -10.16 29.64
CA ASP A 578 6.95 -10.15 30.05
C ASP A 578 7.74 -10.87 28.94
N VAL A 579 8.49 -10.12 28.17
CA VAL A 579 9.26 -10.63 27.03
C VAL A 579 10.73 -10.58 27.34
N ARG A 580 11.36 -11.75 27.30
CA ARG A 580 12.78 -11.96 27.60
C ARG A 580 13.50 -12.47 26.37
N TRP A 581 14.65 -11.85 26.07
CA TRP A 581 15.47 -12.16 24.91
C TRP A 581 16.75 -12.85 25.34
N TYR A 582 17.18 -13.84 24.53
CA TYR A 582 18.35 -14.67 24.78
C TYR A 582 19.17 -14.78 23.50
N ARG A 583 20.49 -15.00 23.66
CA ARG A 583 21.41 -15.21 22.55
C ARG A 583 21.88 -16.68 22.51
N TRP A 584 21.96 -17.27 21.34
CA TRP A 584 22.39 -18.66 21.16
C TRP A 584 23.31 -18.87 19.95
N ASP A 585 24.35 -18.01 19.82
CA ASP A 585 25.33 -18.01 18.73
C ASP A 585 26.23 -19.23 18.73
N ARG A 586 26.98 -19.41 17.63
CA ARG A 586 28.09 -20.34 17.54
C ARG A 586 29.24 -19.92 18.51
N PRO A 587 29.97 -20.89 19.11
CA PRO A 587 29.94 -22.34 18.85
C PRO A 587 28.88 -23.10 19.64
N THR A 588 28.11 -22.46 20.49
CA THR A 588 27.10 -23.05 21.37
C THR A 588 25.72 -23.13 20.77
N LYS A 589 25.62 -23.12 19.43
CA LYS A 589 24.32 -23.29 18.75
C LYS A 589 23.63 -24.55 19.26
N LEU A 590 22.47 -24.37 19.88
CA LEU A 590 21.65 -25.48 20.37
C LEU A 590 20.97 -26.18 19.18
N ALA A 591 20.97 -27.49 19.18
CA ALA A 591 20.10 -28.26 18.29
C ALA A 591 18.63 -28.11 18.73
N TYR A 592 17.71 -28.16 17.77
CA TYR A 592 16.29 -28.00 18.08
C TYR A 592 15.75 -29.11 18.98
N ASP A 593 16.37 -30.27 19.01
CA ASP A 593 16.05 -31.44 19.86
C ASP A 593 16.78 -31.46 21.20
N ASP A 594 17.66 -30.48 21.49
CA ASP A 594 18.32 -30.36 22.81
C ASP A 594 17.42 -29.61 23.82
N ASP A 595 16.34 -30.21 24.22
CA ASP A 595 15.42 -29.60 25.21
C ASP A 595 16.11 -29.22 26.52
N ALA A 596 17.13 -29.95 26.97
CA ALA A 596 17.88 -29.63 28.16
C ALA A 596 18.74 -28.36 27.97
N GLY A 597 19.33 -28.19 26.79
CA GLY A 597 20.05 -26.98 26.40
C GLY A 597 19.16 -25.77 26.35
N TRP A 598 18.02 -25.88 25.68
CA TRP A 598 17.03 -24.81 25.61
C TRP A 598 16.51 -24.42 26.98
N LYS A 599 16.26 -25.41 27.86
CA LYS A 599 15.85 -25.12 29.22
C LYS A 599 16.92 -24.34 29.98
N ARG A 600 18.20 -24.74 29.89
CA ARG A 600 19.30 -24.02 30.54
C ARG A 600 19.42 -22.59 29.99
N LEU A 601 19.23 -22.39 28.69
CA LEU A 601 19.25 -21.05 28.10
C LEU A 601 18.14 -20.18 28.69
N PHE A 602 16.90 -20.68 28.71
CA PHE A 602 15.75 -19.92 29.20
C PHE A 602 15.72 -19.73 30.71
N ASP A 603 16.47 -20.54 31.50
CA ASP A 603 16.70 -20.38 32.91
C ASP A 603 17.87 -19.40 33.23
N SER A 604 18.65 -18.99 32.22
CA SER A 604 19.75 -18.03 32.40
C SER A 604 19.26 -16.57 32.41
N GLU A 605 20.17 -15.63 32.71
CA GLU A 605 19.86 -14.20 32.59
C GLU A 605 19.59 -13.80 31.14
N PRO A 606 18.47 -13.14 30.83
CA PRO A 606 18.19 -12.64 29.47
C PRO A 606 19.14 -11.48 29.14
N ILE A 607 19.47 -11.36 27.83
CA ILE A 607 20.23 -10.22 27.33
C ILE A 607 19.40 -8.93 27.28
N HIS A 608 18.07 -9.08 27.20
CA HIS A 608 17.12 -7.97 27.26
C HIS A 608 15.79 -8.46 27.83
N GLN A 609 15.11 -7.61 28.62
CA GLN A 609 13.77 -7.87 29.14
C GLN A 609 12.92 -6.61 29.04
N GLN A 610 11.68 -6.76 28.59
CA GLN A 610 10.73 -5.65 28.51
C GLN A 610 9.30 -6.14 28.75
N ALA A 611 8.45 -5.24 29.26
CA ALA A 611 7.01 -5.40 29.23
C ALA A 611 6.46 -4.81 27.93
N THR A 612 5.59 -5.55 27.23
CA THR A 612 4.96 -5.10 25.98
C THR A 612 3.48 -5.48 25.96
N ARG A 613 2.69 -4.75 25.18
CA ARG A 613 1.27 -5.01 24.99
C ARG A 613 0.99 -6.16 24.03
N GLU A 614 1.94 -6.45 23.17
CA GLU A 614 1.83 -7.50 22.17
C GLU A 614 3.19 -8.17 21.97
N VAL A 615 3.17 -9.47 21.78
CA VAL A 615 4.34 -10.26 21.44
C VAL A 615 4.52 -10.41 19.93
N SER A 616 3.43 -10.21 19.18
CA SER A 616 3.42 -10.42 17.73
C SER A 616 4.30 -9.40 17.02
N ARG A 617 5.18 -9.95 16.16
CA ARG A 617 5.93 -9.19 15.16
C ARG A 617 5.87 -9.95 13.85
N LYS A 618 5.36 -9.28 12.82
CA LYS A 618 5.33 -9.86 11.48
C LYS A 618 6.73 -9.73 10.89
N LEU A 619 7.07 -10.27 9.78
CA LEU A 619 8.43 -10.26 9.23
C LEU A 619 9.19 -8.96 9.54
N TRP A 620 10.25 -9.04 10.31
CA TRP A 620 11.08 -7.89 10.61
C TRP A 620 12.58 -8.23 10.52
N SER A 621 13.35 -7.29 10.04
CA SER A 621 14.79 -7.38 9.90
C SER A 621 15.55 -6.26 10.64
N GLY A 622 14.82 -5.48 11.46
CA GLY A 622 15.34 -4.40 12.28
C GLY A 622 14.41 -4.07 13.45
N GLY A 623 14.71 -3.01 14.19
CA GLY A 623 13.92 -2.62 15.38
C GLY A 623 14.07 -3.56 16.56
N PHE A 624 15.17 -4.31 16.62
CA PHE A 624 15.51 -5.14 17.78
C PHE A 624 15.91 -4.28 18.97
N PRO A 625 15.62 -4.72 20.20
CA PRO A 625 16.12 -4.03 21.38
C PRO A 625 17.65 -3.93 21.37
N GLU A 626 18.18 -2.91 22.03
CA GLU A 626 19.62 -2.73 22.17
C GLU A 626 20.29 -3.99 22.74
N GLY A 627 21.37 -4.44 22.13
CA GLY A 627 22.11 -5.65 22.50
C GLY A 627 21.54 -6.97 21.96
N VAL A 628 20.37 -6.96 21.33
CA VAL A 628 19.80 -8.17 20.72
C VAL A 628 20.36 -8.32 19.29
N PRO A 629 20.94 -9.49 18.95
CA PRO A 629 21.46 -9.73 17.60
C PRO A 629 20.32 -9.92 16.58
N HIS A 630 20.61 -9.65 15.30
CA HIS A 630 19.67 -9.86 14.21
C HIS A 630 19.40 -11.33 13.86
N SER A 631 20.25 -12.24 14.34
CA SER A 631 20.13 -13.68 14.15
C SER A 631 20.61 -14.42 15.39
N HIS A 632 20.25 -15.68 15.53
CA HIS A 632 20.62 -16.52 16.69
C HIS A 632 20.14 -15.93 18.02
N PHE A 633 18.90 -15.50 18.06
CA PHE A 633 18.24 -15.08 19.29
C PHE A 633 17.01 -15.95 19.60
N ALA A 634 16.64 -15.98 20.86
CA ALA A 634 15.41 -16.64 21.30
C ALA A 634 14.59 -15.70 22.21
N ILE A 635 13.30 -15.95 22.26
CA ILE A 635 12.36 -15.20 23.07
C ILE A 635 11.59 -16.15 23.99
N VAL A 636 11.41 -15.73 25.24
CA VAL A 636 10.38 -16.27 26.13
C VAL A 636 9.43 -15.14 26.48
N ALA A 637 8.16 -15.26 26.05
CA ALA A 637 7.12 -14.30 26.39
C ALA A 637 6.07 -14.94 27.30
N ARG A 638 5.67 -14.24 28.37
CA ARG A 638 4.73 -14.73 29.39
C ARG A 638 3.65 -13.70 29.66
N THR A 639 2.40 -14.16 29.80
CA THR A 639 1.29 -13.31 30.23
C THR A 639 0.22 -14.13 30.94
N LYS A 640 -0.67 -13.44 31.67
CA LYS A 640 -1.88 -14.02 32.24
C LYS A 640 -3.10 -13.30 31.70
N ILE A 641 -4.06 -14.06 31.17
CA ILE A 641 -5.26 -13.52 30.54
C ILE A 641 -6.48 -14.21 31.09
N LYS A 642 -7.50 -13.42 31.43
CA LYS A 642 -8.82 -13.94 31.79
C LYS A 642 -9.62 -14.22 30.50
N LEU A 643 -9.92 -15.48 30.28
CA LEU A 643 -10.74 -15.94 29.15
C LEU A 643 -12.13 -16.38 29.61
N PRO A 644 -13.20 -16.07 28.86
CA PRO A 644 -14.47 -16.78 29.00
C PRO A 644 -14.30 -18.23 28.58
N GLY A 645 -15.04 -19.16 29.18
CA GLY A 645 -15.02 -20.56 28.78
C GLY A 645 -15.55 -20.74 27.36
N GLY A 646 -15.09 -21.81 26.69
CA GLY A 646 -15.54 -22.17 25.34
C GLY A 646 -14.42 -22.73 24.47
N ARG A 647 -14.77 -23.00 23.21
CA ARG A 647 -13.83 -23.51 22.22
C ARG A 647 -13.05 -22.38 21.56
N TYR A 648 -11.72 -22.48 21.60
CA TYR A 648 -10.81 -21.49 21.04
C TYR A 648 -9.94 -22.10 19.95
N ARG A 649 -9.70 -21.30 18.91
CA ARG A 649 -8.65 -21.53 17.94
C ARG A 649 -7.47 -20.63 18.29
N PHE A 650 -6.32 -21.24 18.57
CA PHE A 650 -5.04 -20.56 18.71
C PHE A 650 -4.27 -20.66 17.40
N SER A 651 -3.60 -19.60 16.99
CA SER A 651 -2.84 -19.55 15.74
C SER A 651 -1.52 -18.82 15.94
N THR A 652 -0.51 -19.27 15.22
CA THR A 652 0.80 -18.64 15.12
C THR A 652 1.21 -18.49 13.66
N LEU A 653 2.09 -17.54 13.39
CA LEU A 653 2.99 -17.54 12.24
C LEU A 653 4.38 -17.38 12.81
N SER A 654 5.29 -18.27 12.47
CA SER A 654 6.69 -18.17 12.92
C SER A 654 7.68 -18.44 11.79
N ASP A 655 8.83 -17.84 11.94
CA ASP A 655 10.06 -18.00 11.18
C ASP A 655 11.20 -17.73 12.18
N ASP A 656 11.87 -18.66 12.79
CA ASP A 656 11.87 -20.13 12.81
C ASP A 656 10.96 -20.75 13.89
N GLY A 657 11.60 -21.43 14.87
CA GLY A 657 10.97 -22.29 15.88
C GLY A 657 10.02 -21.60 16.82
N ILE A 658 8.84 -22.21 17.05
CA ILE A 658 7.85 -21.75 18.03
C ILE A 658 7.28 -22.90 18.86
N ARG A 659 7.05 -22.65 20.16
CA ARG A 659 6.23 -23.46 21.06
C ARG A 659 5.29 -22.56 21.84
N VAL A 660 4.05 -22.91 21.98
CA VAL A 660 3.05 -22.19 22.78
C VAL A 660 2.51 -23.12 23.85
N PHE A 661 2.54 -22.63 25.08
CA PHE A 661 2.02 -23.34 26.25
C PHE A 661 0.84 -22.57 26.84
N LEU A 662 -0.20 -23.31 27.18
CA LEU A 662 -1.35 -22.84 27.95
C LEU A 662 -1.40 -23.61 29.27
N ASP A 663 -1.31 -22.91 30.39
CA ASP A 663 -1.27 -23.50 31.74
C ASP A 663 -0.22 -24.63 31.85
N GLY A 664 0.94 -24.43 31.24
CA GLY A 664 2.05 -25.38 31.22
C GLY A 664 1.92 -26.54 30.24
N LYS A 665 0.77 -26.68 29.53
CA LYS A 665 0.58 -27.69 28.48
C LYS A 665 0.94 -27.11 27.13
N GLU A 666 1.81 -27.79 26.38
CA GLU A 666 2.14 -27.43 25.00
C GLU A 666 0.92 -27.61 24.09
N VAL A 667 0.52 -26.55 23.41
CA VAL A 667 -0.69 -26.52 22.54
C VAL A 667 -0.35 -26.26 21.08
N ILE A 668 0.77 -25.62 20.77
CA ILE A 668 1.36 -25.49 19.43
C ILE A 668 2.85 -25.79 19.57
N SER A 669 3.40 -26.59 18.64
CA SER A 669 4.82 -26.92 18.59
C SER A 669 5.28 -27.04 17.14
N ARG A 670 6.16 -26.17 16.74
CA ARG A 670 6.98 -26.25 15.52
C ARG A 670 8.39 -25.78 15.85
N TRP A 671 9.12 -26.64 16.53
CA TRP A 671 10.46 -26.30 17.04
C TRP A 671 11.52 -26.82 16.08
N THR A 672 11.64 -26.19 14.92
CA THR A 672 12.57 -26.55 13.83
C THR A 672 12.99 -25.29 13.07
N HIS A 673 14.03 -25.40 12.26
CA HIS A 673 14.36 -24.37 11.27
C HIS A 673 13.34 -24.41 10.12
N HIS A 674 12.72 -23.28 9.80
CA HIS A 674 11.75 -23.14 8.69
C HIS A 674 11.49 -21.66 8.36
N GLY A 675 11.07 -21.37 7.14
CA GLY A 675 10.56 -20.06 6.77
C GLY A 675 9.15 -19.79 7.35
N PRO A 676 8.56 -18.62 7.08
CA PRO A 676 7.27 -18.22 7.64
C PRO A 676 6.19 -19.28 7.46
N THR A 677 5.78 -19.91 8.56
CA THR A 677 4.85 -21.05 8.56
C THR A 677 3.73 -20.82 9.57
N PRO A 678 2.45 -20.92 9.15
CA PRO A 678 1.32 -20.82 10.06
C PRO A 678 1.03 -22.17 10.74
N ASP A 679 0.72 -22.13 12.04
CA ASP A 679 0.21 -23.25 12.81
C ASP A 679 -1.09 -22.89 13.51
N ARG A 680 -1.96 -23.88 13.72
CA ARG A 680 -3.26 -23.70 14.37
C ARG A 680 -3.61 -24.92 15.22
N THR A 681 -4.30 -24.63 16.34
CA THR A 681 -4.90 -25.67 17.18
C THR A 681 -6.26 -25.20 17.70
N GLU A 682 -7.18 -26.13 17.93
CA GLU A 682 -8.47 -25.85 18.54
C GLU A 682 -8.60 -26.65 19.84
N ILE A 683 -8.90 -25.96 20.91
CA ILE A 683 -9.02 -26.55 22.25
C ILE A 683 -10.17 -25.93 23.03
N GLU A 684 -10.74 -26.73 23.92
CA GLU A 684 -11.70 -26.28 24.92
C GLU A 684 -10.95 -25.64 26.07
N VAL A 685 -11.32 -24.41 26.45
CA VAL A 685 -10.70 -23.64 27.54
C VAL A 685 -11.76 -23.36 28.59
N ALA A 686 -11.46 -23.63 29.84
CA ALA A 686 -12.36 -23.30 30.95
C ALA A 686 -12.49 -21.78 31.13
N ALA A 687 -13.55 -21.29 31.76
CA ALA A 687 -13.60 -19.89 32.16
C ALA A 687 -12.62 -19.63 33.31
N GLY A 688 -11.77 -18.63 33.18
CA GLY A 688 -10.80 -18.33 34.23
C GLY A 688 -9.59 -17.54 33.75
N VAL A 689 -8.60 -17.48 34.66
CA VAL A 689 -7.29 -16.89 34.35
C VAL A 689 -6.36 -17.98 33.86
N HIS A 690 -5.79 -17.78 32.69
CA HIS A 690 -4.90 -18.71 32.02
C HIS A 690 -3.52 -18.09 31.83
N GLU A 691 -2.46 -18.88 32.00
CA GLU A 691 -1.10 -18.47 31.73
C GLU A 691 -0.69 -18.91 30.32
N PHE A 692 -0.24 -17.96 29.52
CA PHE A 692 0.38 -18.22 28.22
C PHE A 692 1.88 -18.06 28.32
N VAL A 693 2.63 -19.02 27.77
CA VAL A 693 4.08 -18.95 27.61
C VAL A 693 4.40 -19.27 26.14
N ILE A 694 5.15 -18.39 25.51
CA ILE A 694 5.61 -18.56 24.13
C ILE A 694 7.12 -18.67 24.15
N HIS A 695 7.65 -19.74 23.56
CA HIS A 695 9.06 -19.87 23.22
C HIS A 695 9.20 -19.67 21.71
N TYR A 696 10.12 -18.83 21.33
CA TYR A 696 10.44 -18.56 19.92
C TYR A 696 11.96 -18.53 19.75
N CYS A 697 12.45 -18.99 18.60
CA CYS A 697 13.86 -18.83 18.25
C CYS A 697 14.02 -18.51 16.77
N GLN A 698 15.04 -17.70 16.48
CA GLN A 698 15.43 -17.24 15.17
C GLN A 698 16.87 -17.65 14.88
N GLU A 699 17.10 -18.37 13.79
CA GLU A 699 18.43 -18.78 13.36
C GLU A 699 19.06 -17.74 12.42
N GLY A 700 18.31 -17.27 11.42
CA GLY A 700 18.82 -16.28 10.47
C GLY A 700 17.77 -15.88 9.44
N GLY A 701 18.11 -14.89 8.60
CA GLY A 701 17.17 -14.32 7.64
C GLY A 701 16.19 -13.32 8.28
N ALA A 702 15.08 -13.10 7.61
CA ALA A 702 13.99 -12.32 8.17
C ALA A 702 13.25 -13.13 9.24
N SER A 703 12.66 -12.46 10.24
CA SER A 703 11.98 -13.15 11.34
C SER A 703 10.50 -12.81 11.40
N ALA A 704 9.69 -13.78 11.81
CA ALA A 704 8.28 -13.59 12.03
C ALA A 704 7.84 -14.31 13.31
N LEU A 705 7.10 -13.61 14.15
CA LEU A 705 6.45 -14.15 15.33
C LEU A 705 5.07 -13.52 15.44
N THR A 706 4.02 -14.31 15.27
CA THR A 706 2.66 -13.87 15.60
C THR A 706 1.99 -14.90 16.50
N PHE A 707 1.16 -14.43 17.40
CA PHE A 707 0.31 -15.25 18.23
C PHE A 707 -1.06 -14.60 18.38
N GLY A 708 -2.11 -15.36 18.13
CA GLY A 708 -3.47 -14.90 18.27
C GLY A 708 -4.44 -16.02 18.62
N TRP A 709 -5.64 -15.65 19.04
CA TRP A 709 -6.72 -16.59 19.30
C TRP A 709 -8.08 -16.02 18.95
N GLN A 710 -8.99 -16.92 18.66
CA GLN A 710 -10.39 -16.64 18.36
C GLN A 710 -11.28 -17.59 19.13
N LYS A 711 -12.32 -17.10 19.78
CA LYS A 711 -13.38 -17.92 20.32
C LYS A 711 -14.28 -18.37 19.17
N LEU A 712 -14.58 -19.65 19.09
CA LEU A 712 -15.31 -20.25 17.95
C LEU A 712 -16.83 -20.32 18.14
N ASP A 713 -17.27 -20.14 19.39
CA ASP A 713 -18.66 -20.26 19.78
C ASP A 713 -19.40 -18.90 19.86
N GLU A 714 -18.81 -17.84 19.27
CA GLU A 714 -19.40 -16.50 19.17
C GLU A 714 -19.87 -16.18 17.74
#